data_184a170a8b4571aeed4f6e3973028a58
#
_entry.id   184a170a8b4571aeed4f6e3973028a58
#
_cell.length_a   1.000
_cell.length_b   1.000
_cell.length_c   1.000
_cell.angle_alpha   90.00
_cell.angle_beta   90.00
_cell.angle_gamma   90.00
#
_symmetry.space_group_name_H-M   'P 1'
#
loop_
_entity.id
_entity.type
_entity.pdbx_description
1 polymer ?
#
loop_
_entity_poly.entity_id
_entity_poly.type
_entity_poly.pdbx_seq_one_letter_code
_entity_poly.pdbx_strand_id
1 'polypeptide(L)'
;MPRFSVIVPAYKVQAYLEECLTSVLEQSFTDVEVIAVDDSSPDACGAIIDEFAARDTRVRPLHLPRNVGPGPARNAGVKEARGDYLLFLDGDDTLTPHALRDIADRLKETSDPDVLVFDHARTYWTGKTVRSQLAGLLTEQGPAPFRLDDRPGVLSLPTVAWNKAYRREFVEREGFTFPPGSYEDTPWTFPVLLAAETIATLDRTCVHWRRRRRGGTLGTTSRRHFDVFDQYDRVFAHLDAHPELARWRPVLFHRMADHLAAILARRGRLPGACRAEFLRLARAHYRRHRVPGSPFRLRHLLIRFGSHRTHRLLSLASRLARVARRTAARSGRRLAAAALQAHYRIQLRLPLRADRAVFTRDAGGRYGCNPAALESAFRNLVPQIRTAWIARPEHHHTVPVATRRLRPGSAAYWTALARSKYLVHNADFDPRMVKRPGQILIQTRQGTPLKRMGLDLQDRPAAARDTDFARMLRTADTWDYVVSGNRHSTLVWERVFPSGFTTLEYGQPRNDVFARATSADVARLRQTFGIPEGSVAILYAPTYRDYRRGYRPALDPERLLRRLGPRFVLLTRAHPACGAPPARTVEGRVIDVTGHPSVESVCLASDALVTDFSSLMFDYANLDRPIIVYADDWEAYEAARGTYFDVRAFPPGPVAHDEDDLIDIFSTGHWCGSRSEQRRAAFRKRFCPYDDGRAAERIVRRVVLGENAWQPAVVPLSHRRPVPSAAAGLPAPPLTSVRVPGPGLPVAERL
;
A
#
# COMPACT_ATOMS: atom_id res chain seq x y z
N MET A 1 28.75 -24.27 -3.50
CA MET A 1 28.37 -23.22 -2.54
C MET A 1 27.90 -22.04 -3.36
N PRO A 2 26.89 -21.29 -2.95
CA PRO A 2 26.44 -20.14 -3.73
C PRO A 2 27.50 -19.03 -3.76
N ARG A 3 27.52 -18.26 -4.82
CA ARG A 3 28.42 -17.09 -4.93
C ARG A 3 28.02 -16.00 -3.94
N PHE A 4 26.70 -15.77 -3.77
CA PHE A 4 26.17 -14.72 -2.90
C PHE A 4 25.21 -15.25 -1.85
N SER A 5 25.38 -14.78 -0.61
CA SER A 5 24.32 -14.84 0.42
C SER A 5 23.72 -13.46 0.57
N VAL A 6 22.46 -13.29 0.13
CA VAL A 6 21.71 -12.04 0.32
C VAL A 6 20.91 -12.14 1.61
N ILE A 7 21.25 -11.32 2.58
CA ILE A 7 20.63 -11.30 3.91
C ILE A 7 19.58 -10.19 3.94
N VAL A 8 18.32 -10.57 4.18
CA VAL A 8 17.17 -9.66 4.14
C VAL A 8 16.48 -9.62 5.51
N PRO A 9 16.81 -8.66 6.38
CA PRO A 9 16.09 -8.46 7.63
C PRO A 9 14.71 -7.85 7.38
N ALA A 10 13.66 -8.42 7.97
CA ALA A 10 12.28 -8.01 7.79
C ALA A 10 11.60 -7.68 9.11
N TYR A 11 11.12 -6.45 9.29
CA TYR A 11 10.30 -6.01 10.41
C TYR A 11 9.35 -4.88 10.02
N LYS A 12 8.04 -5.13 10.04
CA LYS A 12 6.99 -4.17 9.63
C LYS A 12 7.21 -3.64 8.21
N VAL A 13 7.48 -4.55 7.28
CA VAL A 13 7.74 -4.27 5.86
C VAL A 13 6.88 -5.13 4.92
N GLN A 14 5.81 -5.76 5.42
CA GLN A 14 4.95 -6.67 4.65
C GLN A 14 4.51 -6.11 3.29
N ALA A 15 4.28 -4.79 3.19
CA ALA A 15 3.83 -4.13 1.96
C ALA A 15 4.91 -4.04 0.86
N TYR A 16 6.16 -4.34 1.19
CA TYR A 16 7.33 -4.18 0.30
C TYR A 16 8.13 -5.46 0.14
N LEU A 17 8.00 -6.40 1.10
CA LEU A 17 8.86 -7.58 1.21
C LEU A 17 8.75 -8.51 0.00
N GLU A 18 7.55 -8.68 -0.55
CA GLU A 18 7.34 -9.46 -1.78
C GLU A 18 8.15 -8.89 -2.95
N GLU A 19 8.09 -7.57 -3.17
CA GLU A 19 8.85 -6.88 -4.21
C GLU A 19 10.37 -6.99 -3.97
N CYS A 20 10.80 -6.90 -2.70
CA CYS A 20 12.19 -7.06 -2.30
C CYS A 20 12.72 -8.46 -2.66
N LEU A 21 12.07 -9.52 -2.19
CA LEU A 21 12.47 -10.91 -2.45
C LEU A 21 12.44 -11.25 -3.94
N THR A 22 11.38 -10.85 -4.64
CA THR A 22 11.25 -11.01 -6.09
C THR A 22 12.41 -10.36 -6.82
N SER A 23 12.83 -9.15 -6.42
CA SER A 23 13.94 -8.45 -7.06
C SER A 23 15.28 -9.18 -6.96
N VAL A 24 15.46 -10.05 -5.97
CA VAL A 24 16.66 -10.90 -5.82
C VAL A 24 16.50 -12.19 -6.61
N LEU A 25 15.34 -12.83 -6.58
CA LEU A 25 15.11 -14.13 -7.20
C LEU A 25 15.02 -14.07 -8.74
N GLU A 26 14.56 -12.92 -9.27
CA GLU A 26 14.48 -12.65 -10.71
C GLU A 26 15.78 -12.10 -11.33
N GLN A 27 16.89 -12.07 -10.58
CA GLN A 27 18.18 -11.67 -11.12
C GLN A 27 18.66 -12.65 -12.21
N SER A 28 19.34 -12.12 -13.23
CA SER A 28 19.96 -12.93 -14.28
C SER A 28 21.16 -13.78 -13.80
N PHE A 29 21.68 -13.51 -12.62
CA PHE A 29 22.69 -14.28 -11.92
C PHE A 29 22.01 -15.15 -10.85
N THR A 30 22.03 -16.48 -11.03
CA THR A 30 21.19 -17.41 -10.25
C THR A 30 21.91 -18.12 -9.11
N ASP A 31 23.25 -18.00 -9.05
CA ASP A 31 24.08 -18.64 -8.01
C ASP A 31 24.04 -17.81 -6.71
N VAL A 32 22.88 -17.82 -6.07
CA VAL A 32 22.52 -17.00 -4.91
C VAL A 32 21.65 -17.78 -3.94
N GLU A 33 21.87 -17.60 -2.65
CA GLU A 33 20.90 -17.91 -1.59
C GLU A 33 20.37 -16.62 -0.97
N VAL A 34 19.13 -16.66 -0.51
CA VAL A 34 18.48 -15.56 0.19
C VAL A 34 18.17 -16.01 1.61
N ILE A 35 18.78 -15.36 2.60
CA ILE A 35 18.49 -15.61 4.01
C ILE A 35 17.52 -14.52 4.46
N ALA A 36 16.24 -14.86 4.49
CA ALA A 36 15.18 -13.94 4.87
C ALA A 36 14.93 -14.04 6.37
N VAL A 37 15.30 -12.99 7.10
CA VAL A 37 15.27 -12.97 8.58
C VAL A 37 14.04 -12.21 9.06
N ASP A 38 13.05 -12.92 9.57
CA ASP A 38 11.91 -12.31 10.27
C ASP A 38 12.35 -11.94 11.70
N ASP A 39 12.48 -10.65 11.96
CA ASP A 39 12.84 -10.12 13.29
C ASP A 39 11.62 -10.07 14.23
N SER A 40 10.90 -11.19 14.31
CA SER A 40 9.65 -11.32 15.09
C SER A 40 8.65 -10.21 14.73
N SER A 41 8.37 -10.07 13.46
CA SER A 41 7.47 -9.04 12.95
C SER A 41 6.02 -9.33 13.34
N PRO A 42 5.27 -8.35 13.86
CA PRO A 42 3.86 -8.56 14.23
C PRO A 42 2.90 -8.51 13.02
N ASP A 43 3.42 -8.29 11.82
CA ASP A 43 2.68 -8.25 10.57
C ASP A 43 2.90 -9.55 9.75
N ALA A 44 2.52 -9.55 8.47
CA ALA A 44 2.60 -10.74 7.63
C ALA A 44 4.03 -11.06 7.10
N CYS A 45 5.08 -10.42 7.60
CA CYS A 45 6.44 -10.66 7.09
C CYS A 45 6.85 -12.13 7.19
N GLY A 46 6.65 -12.78 8.34
CA GLY A 46 6.98 -14.20 8.51
C GLY A 46 6.25 -15.09 7.50
N ALA A 47 4.94 -14.90 7.34
CA ALA A 47 4.15 -15.68 6.39
C ALA A 47 4.56 -15.44 4.92
N ILE A 48 4.97 -14.22 4.55
CA ILE A 48 5.49 -13.93 3.20
C ILE A 48 6.81 -14.70 2.98
N ILE A 49 7.70 -14.68 3.95
CA ILE A 49 8.99 -15.41 3.89
C ILE A 49 8.74 -16.90 3.68
N ASP A 50 7.82 -17.50 4.45
CA ASP A 50 7.47 -18.92 4.33
C ASP A 50 6.87 -19.27 2.95
N GLU A 51 6.02 -18.39 2.42
CA GLU A 51 5.46 -18.55 1.08
C GLU A 51 6.55 -18.55 -0.01
N PHE A 52 7.56 -17.69 0.13
CA PHE A 52 8.69 -17.66 -0.81
C PHE A 52 9.59 -18.88 -0.65
N ALA A 53 9.89 -19.31 0.57
CA ALA A 53 10.69 -20.50 0.83
C ALA A 53 10.02 -21.79 0.30
N ALA A 54 8.67 -21.86 0.35
CA ALA A 54 7.92 -22.98 -0.21
C ALA A 54 7.95 -23.03 -1.76
N ARG A 55 8.22 -21.92 -2.44
CA ARG A 55 8.23 -21.80 -3.91
C ARG A 55 9.61 -21.85 -4.51
N ASP A 56 10.64 -21.41 -3.77
CA ASP A 56 12.01 -21.28 -4.26
C ASP A 56 13.01 -21.75 -3.21
N THR A 57 13.73 -22.83 -3.52
CA THR A 57 14.68 -23.47 -2.60
C THR A 57 15.90 -22.59 -2.27
N ARG A 58 16.13 -21.53 -3.01
CA ARG A 58 17.16 -20.55 -2.70
C ARG A 58 16.81 -19.68 -1.49
N VAL A 59 15.53 -19.60 -1.11
CA VAL A 59 15.07 -18.82 0.05
C VAL A 59 15.11 -19.68 1.29
N ARG A 60 15.89 -19.23 2.28
CA ARG A 60 16.03 -19.86 3.59
C ARG A 60 15.39 -18.95 4.64
N PRO A 61 14.27 -19.37 5.25
CA PRO A 61 13.59 -18.61 6.28
C PRO A 61 14.35 -18.71 7.61
N LEU A 62 14.44 -17.59 8.33
CA LEU A 62 14.98 -17.53 9.67
C LEU A 62 14.07 -16.67 10.55
N HIS A 63 13.33 -17.30 11.46
CA HIS A 63 12.43 -16.59 12.37
C HIS A 63 13.09 -16.39 13.73
N LEU A 64 13.23 -15.14 14.17
CA LEU A 64 13.78 -14.82 15.47
C LEU A 64 12.67 -14.85 16.53
N PRO A 65 12.99 -15.32 17.76
CA PRO A 65 11.97 -15.48 18.81
C PRO A 65 11.46 -14.15 19.37
N ARG A 66 12.18 -13.06 19.14
CA ARG A 66 11.85 -11.70 19.57
C ARG A 66 12.51 -10.68 18.67
N ASN A 67 11.92 -9.47 18.61
CA ASN A 67 12.53 -8.36 17.89
C ASN A 67 13.86 -7.94 18.57
N VAL A 68 14.94 -8.02 17.83
CA VAL A 68 16.30 -7.68 18.27
C VAL A 68 16.87 -6.44 17.53
N GLY A 69 16.18 -5.97 16.49
CA GLY A 69 16.60 -4.86 15.65
C GLY A 69 17.46 -5.28 14.47
N PRO A 70 17.66 -4.35 13.49
CA PRO A 70 18.25 -4.69 12.19
C PRO A 70 19.69 -5.22 12.28
N GLY A 71 20.52 -4.69 13.16
CA GLY A 71 21.91 -5.14 13.31
C GLY A 71 22.01 -6.61 13.77
N PRO A 72 21.48 -6.97 14.93
CA PRO A 72 21.47 -8.37 15.39
C PRO A 72 20.71 -9.32 14.44
N ALA A 73 19.68 -8.86 13.73
CA ALA A 73 19.00 -9.66 12.72
C ALA A 73 19.93 -9.97 11.52
N ARG A 74 20.73 -9.00 11.06
CA ARG A 74 21.76 -9.23 10.03
C ARG A 74 22.82 -10.23 10.55
N ASN A 75 23.25 -10.12 11.81
CA ASN A 75 24.19 -11.07 12.42
C ASN A 75 23.66 -12.49 12.42
N ALA A 76 22.36 -12.67 12.71
CA ALA A 76 21.74 -13.98 12.65
C ALA A 76 21.79 -14.55 11.24
N GLY A 77 21.51 -13.72 10.22
CA GLY A 77 21.62 -14.12 8.82
C GLY A 77 23.06 -14.43 8.38
N VAL A 78 24.06 -13.68 8.84
CA VAL A 78 25.49 -13.93 8.56
C VAL A 78 25.91 -15.32 9.04
N LYS A 79 25.46 -15.76 10.23
CA LYS A 79 25.78 -17.09 10.78
C LYS A 79 25.26 -18.24 9.91
N GLU A 80 24.19 -18.02 9.17
CA GLU A 80 23.58 -19.01 8.30
C GLU A 80 24.11 -18.95 6.86
N ALA A 81 24.91 -17.91 6.52
CA ALA A 81 25.40 -17.66 5.19
C ALA A 81 26.46 -18.68 4.75
N ARG A 82 26.36 -19.14 3.49
CA ARG A 82 27.27 -20.12 2.87
C ARG A 82 27.96 -19.57 1.63
N GLY A 83 27.49 -18.43 1.11
CA GLY A 83 28.05 -17.82 -0.08
C GLY A 83 29.44 -17.24 0.12
N ASP A 84 30.20 -17.12 -0.95
CA ASP A 84 31.55 -16.51 -0.89
C ASP A 84 31.46 -15.03 -0.48
N TYR A 85 30.39 -14.34 -0.89
CA TYR A 85 30.14 -12.93 -0.57
C TYR A 85 28.80 -12.73 0.14
N LEU A 86 28.83 -11.85 1.15
CA LEU A 86 27.67 -11.38 1.86
C LEU A 86 27.15 -10.08 1.23
N LEU A 87 25.85 -10.02 0.97
CA LEU A 87 25.13 -8.80 0.61
C LEU A 87 24.00 -8.60 1.62
N PHE A 88 23.77 -7.35 1.99
CA PHE A 88 22.62 -6.98 2.81
C PHE A 88 21.61 -6.22 1.96
N LEU A 89 20.32 -6.48 2.16
CA LEU A 89 19.24 -5.77 1.49
C LEU A 89 18.10 -5.56 2.49
N ASP A 90 17.75 -4.31 2.78
CA ASP A 90 16.64 -4.05 3.70
C ASP A 90 15.32 -4.48 3.04
N GLY A 91 14.41 -5.10 3.80
CA GLY A 91 13.18 -5.72 3.28
C GLY A 91 12.17 -4.75 2.64
N ASP A 92 12.45 -3.44 2.60
CA ASP A 92 11.71 -2.42 1.88
C ASP A 92 12.43 -1.84 0.64
N ASP A 93 13.64 -2.35 0.34
CA ASP A 93 14.46 -1.96 -0.80
C ASP A 93 14.43 -3.03 -1.90
N THR A 94 14.98 -2.72 -3.08
CA THR A 94 15.06 -3.67 -4.20
C THR A 94 16.41 -3.61 -4.89
N LEU A 95 16.86 -4.75 -5.44
CA LEU A 95 17.95 -4.77 -6.40
C LEU A 95 17.49 -4.23 -7.76
N THR A 96 18.40 -3.58 -8.49
CA THR A 96 18.14 -3.24 -9.90
C THR A 96 18.25 -4.49 -10.78
N PRO A 97 17.60 -4.53 -11.96
CA PRO A 97 17.85 -5.61 -12.92
C PRO A 97 19.35 -5.78 -13.20
N HIS A 98 19.81 -7.02 -13.23
CA HIS A 98 21.22 -7.41 -13.46
C HIS A 98 22.22 -7.01 -12.36
N ALA A 99 21.80 -6.46 -11.21
CA ALA A 99 22.71 -6.02 -10.15
C ALA A 99 23.68 -7.11 -9.70
N LEU A 100 23.20 -8.34 -9.46
CA LEU A 100 24.07 -9.44 -9.05
C LEU A 100 25.07 -9.85 -10.15
N ARG A 101 24.70 -9.74 -11.42
CA ARG A 101 25.59 -9.99 -12.54
C ARG A 101 26.71 -8.93 -12.59
N ASP A 102 26.34 -7.65 -12.55
CA ASP A 102 27.30 -6.55 -12.56
C ASP A 102 28.30 -6.64 -11.37
N ILE A 103 27.79 -7.03 -10.19
CA ILE A 103 28.62 -7.25 -8.99
C ILE A 103 29.56 -8.44 -9.21
N ALA A 104 29.04 -9.59 -9.68
CA ALA A 104 29.84 -10.80 -9.90
C ALA A 104 30.97 -10.58 -10.92
N ASP A 105 30.64 -9.93 -12.03
CA ASP A 105 31.59 -9.63 -13.09
C ASP A 105 32.70 -8.70 -12.55
N ARG A 106 32.33 -7.67 -11.77
CA ARG A 106 33.32 -6.75 -11.17
C ARG A 106 34.18 -7.41 -10.10
N LEU A 107 33.62 -8.28 -9.26
CA LEU A 107 34.42 -9.07 -8.31
C LEU A 107 35.49 -9.89 -9.03
N LYS A 108 35.10 -10.59 -10.09
CA LYS A 108 36.04 -11.38 -10.90
C LYS A 108 37.11 -10.50 -11.56
N GLU A 109 36.75 -9.36 -12.15
CA GLU A 109 37.68 -8.41 -12.76
C GLU A 109 38.74 -7.88 -11.78
N THR A 110 38.37 -7.78 -10.50
CA THR A 110 39.19 -7.20 -9.43
C THR A 110 39.78 -8.26 -8.49
N SER A 111 39.86 -9.53 -8.95
CA SER A 111 40.48 -10.65 -8.23
C SER A 111 39.89 -10.86 -6.83
N ASP A 112 38.54 -10.80 -6.72
CA ASP A 112 37.75 -11.11 -5.52
C ASP A 112 38.20 -10.33 -4.27
N PRO A 113 38.05 -8.99 -4.24
CA PRO A 113 38.50 -8.14 -3.14
C PRO A 113 37.73 -8.42 -1.85
N ASP A 114 38.29 -7.98 -0.72
CA ASP A 114 37.59 -8.10 0.59
C ASP A 114 36.28 -7.35 0.61
N VAL A 115 36.23 -6.16 -0.03
CA VAL A 115 35.03 -5.32 -0.10
C VAL A 115 34.87 -4.72 -1.49
N LEU A 116 33.71 -4.92 -2.10
CA LEU A 116 33.27 -4.18 -3.28
C LEU A 116 32.19 -3.17 -2.92
N VAL A 117 32.42 -1.89 -3.23
CA VAL A 117 31.46 -0.81 -2.97
C VAL A 117 30.76 -0.43 -4.28
N PHE A 118 29.43 -0.43 -4.28
CA PHE A 118 28.62 -0.08 -5.45
C PHE A 118 27.63 1.06 -5.16
N ASP A 119 27.05 1.62 -6.23
CA ASP A 119 26.14 2.77 -6.11
C ASP A 119 24.69 2.36 -5.84
N HIS A 120 23.92 3.36 -5.42
CA HIS A 120 22.49 3.23 -5.16
C HIS A 120 21.73 4.46 -5.66
N ALA A 121 20.47 4.27 -5.97
CA ALA A 121 19.55 5.36 -6.24
C ALA A 121 18.48 5.46 -5.15
N ARG A 122 18.13 6.68 -4.76
CA ARG A 122 17.04 6.94 -3.82
C ARG A 122 15.74 7.03 -4.59
N THR A 123 14.85 6.08 -4.37
CA THR A 123 13.51 6.09 -4.94
C THR A 123 12.55 6.72 -3.93
N TYR A 124 12.02 7.88 -4.28
CA TYR A 124 11.07 8.59 -3.44
C TYR A 124 9.64 8.12 -3.72
N TRP A 125 8.79 8.24 -2.72
CA TRP A 125 7.34 8.00 -2.85
C TRP A 125 6.64 8.80 -3.97
N THR A 126 7.30 9.83 -4.51
CA THR A 126 6.84 10.60 -5.67
C THR A 126 7.20 9.96 -7.02
N GLY A 127 7.75 8.75 -7.05
CA GLY A 127 8.29 8.10 -8.25
C GLY A 127 9.64 8.65 -8.71
N LYS A 128 10.11 9.75 -8.11
CA LYS A 128 11.40 10.32 -8.48
C LYS A 128 12.55 9.45 -7.98
N THR A 129 13.36 8.96 -8.90
CA THR A 129 14.62 8.28 -8.57
C THR A 129 15.79 9.24 -8.72
N VAL A 130 16.65 9.30 -7.72
CA VAL A 130 17.82 10.19 -7.69
C VAL A 130 19.03 9.39 -7.30
N ARG A 131 20.01 9.34 -8.19
CA ARG A 131 21.29 8.72 -7.96
C ARG A 131 22.07 9.44 -6.84
N SER A 132 23.00 8.75 -6.19
CA SER A 132 23.86 9.34 -5.16
C SER A 132 24.67 10.51 -5.71
N GLN A 133 24.72 11.62 -4.96
CA GLN A 133 25.58 12.76 -5.32
C GLN A 133 27.08 12.43 -5.17
N LEU A 134 27.41 11.34 -4.49
CA LEU A 134 28.77 10.87 -4.26
C LEU A 134 29.17 9.75 -5.24
N ALA A 135 28.36 9.47 -6.25
CA ALA A 135 28.64 8.44 -7.25
C ALA A 135 30.00 8.63 -7.95
N GLY A 136 30.43 9.88 -8.14
CA GLY A 136 31.75 10.18 -8.68
C GLY A 136 32.95 9.63 -7.88
N LEU A 137 32.75 9.25 -6.61
CA LEU A 137 33.78 8.56 -5.81
C LEU A 137 33.91 7.07 -6.16
N LEU A 138 32.93 6.52 -6.86
CA LEU A 138 32.92 5.12 -7.30
C LEU A 138 33.52 4.93 -8.71
N THR A 139 33.70 6.03 -9.45
CA THR A 139 34.36 6.01 -10.75
C THR A 139 35.79 5.47 -10.61
N GLU A 140 36.20 4.65 -11.53
CA GLU A 140 37.51 4.05 -11.52
C GLU A 140 38.59 5.14 -11.64
N GLN A 141 39.51 5.17 -10.68
CA GLN A 141 40.60 6.12 -10.61
C GLN A 141 41.88 5.34 -10.20
N GLY A 142 42.62 4.82 -11.16
CA GLY A 142 43.82 4.02 -10.93
C GLY A 142 43.54 2.51 -10.84
N PRO A 143 44.54 1.71 -10.40
CA PRO A 143 44.40 0.27 -10.35
C PRO A 143 43.31 -0.20 -9.40
N ALA A 144 42.69 -1.33 -9.71
CA ALA A 144 41.74 -2.05 -8.87
C ALA A 144 42.12 -3.52 -8.76
N PRO A 145 42.12 -4.15 -7.58
CA PRO A 145 41.70 -3.56 -6.30
C PRO A 145 42.75 -2.58 -5.76
N PHE A 146 42.37 -1.76 -4.77
CA PHE A 146 43.20 -0.74 -4.13
C PHE A 146 43.12 -0.85 -2.60
N ARG A 147 44.06 -0.23 -1.90
CA ARG A 147 44.02 -0.05 -0.43
C ARG A 147 43.32 1.24 -0.08
N LEU A 148 42.74 1.31 1.11
CA LEU A 148 42.04 2.50 1.57
C LEU A 148 42.92 3.77 1.56
N ASP A 149 44.21 3.62 1.82
CA ASP A 149 45.22 4.70 1.76
C ASP A 149 45.32 5.34 0.37
N ASP A 150 45.13 4.56 -0.69
CA ASP A 150 45.18 5.04 -2.07
C ASP A 150 43.96 5.89 -2.43
N ARG A 151 42.79 5.58 -1.81
CA ARG A 151 41.52 6.26 -2.09
C ARG A 151 40.73 6.58 -0.82
N PRO A 152 41.23 7.48 0.06
CA PRO A 152 40.59 7.80 1.35
C PRO A 152 39.20 8.42 1.20
N GLY A 153 38.85 8.94 0.02
CA GLY A 153 37.55 9.47 -0.33
C GLY A 153 36.41 8.46 -0.15
N VAL A 154 36.67 7.16 -0.20
CA VAL A 154 35.67 6.08 0.03
C VAL A 154 35.03 6.20 1.41
N LEU A 155 35.75 6.65 2.44
CA LEU A 155 35.21 6.93 3.76
C LEU A 155 34.16 8.06 3.77
N SER A 156 34.02 8.83 2.69
CA SER A 156 32.99 9.85 2.54
C SER A 156 31.66 9.32 2.04
N LEU A 157 31.64 8.09 1.52
CA LEU A 157 30.42 7.41 1.10
C LEU A 157 29.46 7.17 2.29
N PRO A 158 28.16 6.93 2.05
CA PRO A 158 27.22 6.61 3.12
C PRO A 158 27.67 5.38 3.94
N THR A 159 27.54 5.50 5.26
CA THR A 159 27.81 4.40 6.19
C THR A 159 26.61 3.45 6.25
N VAL A 160 26.33 2.74 5.17
CA VAL A 160 25.25 1.75 5.05
C VAL A 160 25.84 0.42 4.63
N ALA A 161 25.30 -0.67 5.15
CA ALA A 161 25.79 -2.00 4.85
C ALA A 161 25.39 -2.48 3.44
N TRP A 162 24.20 -2.10 2.99
CA TRP A 162 23.53 -2.65 1.82
C TRP A 162 24.04 -2.15 0.44
N ASN A 163 25.04 -1.27 0.39
CA ASN A 163 25.68 -0.86 -0.86
C ASN A 163 27.09 -1.45 -1.05
N LYS A 164 27.35 -2.60 -0.45
CA LYS A 164 28.64 -3.27 -0.49
C LYS A 164 28.44 -4.79 -0.55
N ALA A 165 29.36 -5.47 -1.24
CA ALA A 165 29.55 -6.89 -1.13
C ALA A 165 30.81 -7.14 -0.29
N TYR A 166 30.70 -8.04 0.68
CA TYR A 166 31.77 -8.35 1.64
C TYR A 166 32.19 -9.81 1.45
N ARG A 167 33.47 -10.08 1.30
CA ARG A 167 33.96 -11.46 1.28
C ARG A 167 33.69 -12.10 2.64
N ARG A 168 32.95 -13.20 2.65
CA ARG A 168 32.50 -13.85 3.91
C ARG A 168 33.66 -14.24 4.78
N GLU A 169 34.68 -14.90 4.22
CA GLU A 169 35.90 -15.32 4.92
C GLU A 169 36.62 -14.14 5.60
N PHE A 170 36.71 -13.00 4.95
CA PHE A 170 37.25 -11.77 5.54
C PHE A 170 36.44 -11.32 6.76
N VAL A 171 35.10 -11.27 6.65
CA VAL A 171 34.21 -10.86 7.74
C VAL A 171 34.34 -11.81 8.94
N GLU A 172 34.43 -13.12 8.68
CA GLU A 172 34.57 -14.15 9.72
C GLU A 172 35.93 -14.08 10.40
N ARG A 173 37.01 -13.92 9.64
CA ARG A 173 38.38 -13.81 10.15
C ARG A 173 38.56 -12.61 11.08
N GLU A 174 38.01 -11.46 10.71
CA GLU A 174 38.10 -10.23 11.50
C GLU A 174 37.05 -10.19 12.65
N GLY A 175 36.09 -11.10 12.66
CA GLY A 175 35.07 -11.19 13.71
C GLY A 175 34.08 -10.02 13.73
N PHE A 176 33.81 -9.37 12.59
CA PHE A 176 32.91 -8.24 12.54
C PHE A 176 31.46 -8.62 12.85
N THR A 177 30.81 -7.79 13.68
CA THR A 177 29.41 -7.95 14.05
C THR A 177 28.71 -6.59 14.11
N PHE A 178 27.42 -6.56 13.76
CA PHE A 178 26.59 -5.36 13.94
C PHE A 178 26.20 -5.22 15.42
N PRO A 179 26.39 -4.06 16.04
CA PRO A 179 25.88 -3.83 17.39
C PRO A 179 24.36 -3.56 17.37
N PRO A 180 23.69 -3.66 18.54
CA PRO A 180 22.30 -3.24 18.68
C PRO A 180 22.15 -1.72 18.62
N GLY A 181 20.90 -1.24 18.39
CA GLY A 181 20.53 0.17 18.33
C GLY A 181 20.44 0.71 16.92
N SER A 182 20.14 2.00 16.82
CA SER A 182 20.07 2.72 15.53
C SER A 182 21.48 3.15 15.10
N TYR A 183 21.68 3.33 13.77
CA TYR A 183 22.99 3.66 13.18
C TYR A 183 24.06 2.55 13.35
N GLU A 184 23.63 1.34 13.52
CA GLU A 184 24.46 0.13 13.65
C GLU A 184 25.40 -0.10 12.46
N ASP A 185 25.04 0.42 11.30
CA ASP A 185 25.87 0.40 10.10
C ASP A 185 27.17 1.22 10.24
N THR A 186 27.21 2.19 11.16
CA THR A 186 28.38 3.07 11.34
C THR A 186 29.57 2.32 11.91
N PRO A 187 29.46 1.59 13.06
CA PRO A 187 30.55 0.78 13.61
C PRO A 187 30.78 -0.53 12.86
N TRP A 188 29.94 -0.90 11.91
CA TRP A 188 30.23 -1.95 10.93
C TRP A 188 31.08 -1.40 9.77
N THR A 189 30.58 -0.36 9.10
CA THR A 189 31.18 0.13 7.84
C THR A 189 32.60 0.67 8.02
N PHE A 190 32.86 1.46 9.06
CA PHE A 190 34.19 2.03 9.22
C PHE A 190 35.25 0.98 9.57
N PRO A 191 35.08 0.11 10.60
CA PRO A 191 36.05 -0.95 10.87
C PRO A 191 36.30 -1.87 9.68
N VAL A 192 35.25 -2.30 8.98
CA VAL A 192 35.39 -3.15 7.79
C VAL A 192 36.22 -2.49 6.70
N LEU A 193 35.97 -1.21 6.37
CA LEU A 193 36.77 -0.51 5.36
C LEU A 193 38.21 -0.23 5.81
N LEU A 194 38.44 -0.06 7.11
CA LEU A 194 39.77 0.18 7.67
C LEU A 194 40.62 -1.10 7.71
N ALA A 195 40.02 -2.26 7.91
CA ALA A 195 40.70 -3.54 7.97
C ALA A 195 40.86 -4.21 6.59
N ALA A 196 40.07 -3.81 5.58
CA ALA A 196 40.13 -4.41 4.27
C ALA A 196 41.48 -4.14 3.59
N GLU A 197 42.18 -5.20 3.18
CA GLU A 197 43.41 -5.11 2.44
C GLU A 197 43.17 -4.77 0.96
N THR A 198 42.04 -5.23 0.42
CA THR A 198 41.64 -5.07 -0.95
C THR A 198 40.22 -4.53 -1.07
N ILE A 199 40.09 -3.36 -1.69
CA ILE A 199 38.83 -2.69 -1.95
C ILE A 199 38.66 -2.46 -3.44
N ALA A 200 37.44 -2.68 -3.96
CA ALA A 200 37.07 -2.28 -5.32
C ALA A 200 35.80 -1.42 -5.32
N THR A 201 35.58 -0.73 -6.44
CA THR A 201 34.37 0.08 -6.63
C THR A 201 33.67 -0.30 -7.94
N LEU A 202 32.36 -0.17 -7.96
CA LEU A 202 31.50 -0.37 -9.12
C LEU A 202 30.59 0.86 -9.29
N ASP A 203 30.80 1.63 -10.37
CA ASP A 203 30.00 2.81 -10.70
C ASP A 203 28.69 2.41 -11.41
N ARG A 204 27.91 1.53 -10.77
CA ARG A 204 26.61 1.05 -11.21
C ARG A 204 25.61 1.14 -10.06
N THR A 205 24.40 1.61 -10.37
CA THR A 205 23.29 1.58 -9.41
C THR A 205 22.80 0.15 -9.27
N CYS A 206 23.08 -0.50 -8.15
CA CYS A 206 22.66 -1.88 -7.86
C CYS A 206 21.46 -1.96 -6.92
N VAL A 207 21.21 -0.92 -6.12
CA VAL A 207 20.14 -0.88 -5.13
C VAL A 207 19.25 0.33 -5.34
N HIS A 208 17.94 0.13 -5.31
CA HIS A 208 16.95 1.17 -5.16
C HIS A 208 16.60 1.30 -3.68
N TRP A 209 17.19 2.30 -3.02
CA TRP A 209 16.87 2.64 -1.64
C TRP A 209 15.55 3.40 -1.56
N ARG A 210 14.51 2.73 -1.06
CA ARG A 210 13.16 3.28 -0.94
C ARG A 210 13.07 4.29 0.21
N ARG A 211 12.75 5.52 -0.13
CA ARG A 211 12.47 6.58 0.86
C ARG A 211 11.00 6.56 1.20
N ARG A 212 10.62 5.70 2.16
CA ARG A 212 9.26 5.69 2.68
C ARG A 212 8.88 7.06 3.25
N ARG A 213 7.65 7.45 3.07
CA ARG A 213 7.15 8.72 3.58
C ARG A 213 7.02 8.70 5.10
N ARG A 214 6.61 7.57 5.67
CA ARG A 214 6.55 7.26 7.10
C ARG A 214 6.99 5.82 7.34
N GLY A 215 7.36 5.50 8.57
CA GLY A 215 7.72 4.13 8.97
C GLY A 215 9.19 3.75 8.80
N GLY A 216 10.03 4.57 8.17
CA GLY A 216 11.48 4.33 8.16
C GLY A 216 12.11 4.68 9.51
N THR A 217 12.97 3.79 10.04
CA THR A 217 13.60 3.89 11.37
C THR A 217 14.26 5.25 11.62
N LEU A 218 14.96 5.79 10.62
CA LEU A 218 15.67 7.07 10.70
C LEU A 218 14.81 8.30 10.30
N GLY A 219 13.57 8.10 9.86
CA GLY A 219 12.65 9.16 9.44
C GLY A 219 11.76 9.70 10.56
N THR A 220 11.67 9.01 11.68
CA THR A 220 10.76 9.32 12.80
C THR A 220 11.38 10.30 13.80
N THR A 221 10.53 11.14 14.42
CA THR A 221 10.94 11.97 15.54
C THR A 221 11.08 11.10 16.79
N SER A 222 12.31 10.77 17.18
CA SER A 222 12.57 9.81 18.25
C SER A 222 13.82 10.13 19.05
N ARG A 223 13.86 9.65 20.30
CA ARG A 223 15.05 9.62 21.14
C ARG A 223 16.10 8.59 20.67
N ARG A 224 15.74 7.63 19.81
CA ARG A 224 16.67 6.66 19.18
C ARG A 224 17.83 7.30 18.42
N HIS A 225 17.69 8.57 18.02
CA HIS A 225 18.81 9.31 17.41
C HIS A 225 19.98 9.54 18.35
N PHE A 226 19.84 9.32 19.66
CA PHE A 226 20.93 9.37 20.63
C PHE A 226 21.89 8.19 20.50
N ASP A 227 21.44 7.06 19.96
CA ASP A 227 22.28 5.87 19.75
C ASP A 227 23.53 6.21 18.90
N VAL A 228 23.48 7.28 18.10
CA VAL A 228 24.62 7.76 17.31
C VAL A 228 25.88 7.99 18.15
N PHE A 229 25.72 8.39 19.39
CA PHE A 229 26.86 8.63 20.30
C PHE A 229 27.56 7.33 20.62
N ASP A 230 26.84 6.32 21.08
CA ASP A 230 27.37 5.00 21.42
C ASP A 230 28.00 4.31 20.19
N GLN A 231 27.37 4.51 19.00
CA GLN A 231 27.93 3.94 17.77
C GLN A 231 29.27 4.57 17.38
N TYR A 232 29.45 5.90 17.54
CA TYR A 232 30.73 6.53 17.30
C TYR A 232 31.75 6.23 18.41
N ASP A 233 31.34 6.06 19.67
CA ASP A 233 32.23 5.60 20.73
C ASP A 233 32.82 4.22 20.42
N ARG A 234 32.03 3.29 19.84
CA ARG A 234 32.51 1.99 19.32
C ARG A 234 33.54 2.14 18.21
N VAL A 235 33.30 3.05 17.25
CA VAL A 235 34.25 3.34 16.17
C VAL A 235 35.59 3.86 16.73
N PHE A 236 35.55 4.77 17.70
CA PHE A 236 36.77 5.29 18.29
C PHE A 236 37.46 4.29 19.21
N ALA A 237 36.71 3.45 19.91
CA ALA A 237 37.28 2.34 20.69
C ALA A 237 38.01 1.33 19.79
N HIS A 238 37.48 1.04 18.61
CA HIS A 238 38.17 0.21 17.61
C HIS A 238 39.51 0.85 17.17
N LEU A 239 39.53 2.17 16.92
CA LEU A 239 40.80 2.87 16.63
C LEU A 239 41.79 2.88 17.82
N ASP A 240 41.28 2.91 19.04
CA ASP A 240 42.12 2.87 20.25
C ASP A 240 42.75 1.47 20.47
N ALA A 241 42.02 0.41 20.05
CA ALA A 241 42.49 -0.98 20.04
C ALA A 241 43.48 -1.30 18.90
N HIS A 242 43.52 -0.47 17.84
CA HIS A 242 44.36 -0.66 16.63
C HIS A 242 45.21 0.59 16.36
N PRO A 243 46.34 0.77 17.05
CA PRO A 243 47.18 1.99 16.94
C PRO A 243 47.66 2.28 15.51
N GLU A 244 47.81 1.28 14.67
CA GLU A 244 48.18 1.41 13.24
C GLU A 244 47.13 2.18 12.43
N LEU A 245 45.87 2.20 12.90
CA LEU A 245 44.77 2.93 12.28
C LEU A 245 44.62 4.37 12.77
N ALA A 246 45.47 4.81 13.70
CA ALA A 246 45.37 6.14 14.33
C ALA A 246 45.35 7.30 13.34
N ARG A 247 46.03 7.15 12.17
CA ARG A 247 46.06 8.14 11.07
C ARG A 247 44.64 8.50 10.54
N TRP A 248 43.62 7.60 10.71
CA TRP A 248 42.27 7.82 10.26
C TRP A 248 41.40 8.59 11.24
N ARG A 249 41.86 8.79 12.48
CA ARG A 249 41.13 9.51 13.53
C ARG A 249 40.64 10.89 13.12
N PRO A 250 41.44 11.74 12.44
CA PRO A 250 40.94 13.06 11.98
C PRO A 250 39.78 12.95 10.99
N VAL A 251 39.83 11.99 10.06
CA VAL A 251 38.78 11.76 9.06
C VAL A 251 37.50 11.33 9.76
N LEU A 252 37.56 10.35 10.65
CA LEU A 252 36.39 9.82 11.37
C LEU A 252 35.82 10.85 12.36
N PHE A 253 36.65 11.68 12.98
CA PHE A 253 36.18 12.81 13.78
C PHE A 253 35.33 13.79 12.94
N HIS A 254 35.77 14.14 11.74
CA HIS A 254 34.98 15.00 10.85
C HIS A 254 33.68 14.33 10.42
N ARG A 255 33.69 13.02 10.15
CA ARG A 255 32.49 12.23 9.79
C ARG A 255 31.47 12.24 10.95
N MET A 256 31.91 12.01 12.19
CA MET A 256 31.09 12.11 13.39
C MET A 256 30.46 13.51 13.52
N ALA A 257 31.29 14.56 13.47
CA ALA A 257 30.80 15.92 13.62
C ALA A 257 29.79 16.32 12.53
N ASP A 258 30.01 15.90 11.28
CA ASP A 258 29.10 16.12 10.16
C ASP A 258 27.76 15.39 10.38
N HIS A 259 27.81 14.16 10.88
CA HIS A 259 26.62 13.36 11.17
C HIS A 259 25.78 13.98 12.29
N LEU A 260 26.43 14.35 13.42
CA LEU A 260 25.77 15.03 14.54
C LEU A 260 25.13 16.37 14.08
N ALA A 261 25.84 17.15 13.26
CA ALA A 261 25.30 18.38 12.68
C ALA A 261 24.08 18.12 11.79
N ALA A 262 24.09 17.07 10.98
CA ALA A 262 22.98 16.69 10.11
C ALA A 262 21.73 16.25 10.90
N ILE A 263 21.89 15.56 12.03
CA ILE A 263 20.78 15.20 12.93
C ILE A 263 20.17 16.46 13.56
N LEU A 264 20.99 17.39 14.04
CA LEU A 264 20.54 18.65 14.64
C LEU A 264 19.84 19.56 13.62
N ALA A 265 20.34 19.64 12.38
CA ALA A 265 19.82 20.53 11.35
C ALA A 265 18.44 20.09 10.83
N ARG A 266 18.16 18.79 10.79
CA ARG A 266 16.88 18.26 10.28
C ARG A 266 15.76 18.46 11.29
N ARG A 267 14.73 19.24 10.86
CA ARG A 267 13.48 19.34 11.60
C ARG A 267 12.75 17.98 11.57
N GLY A 268 12.24 17.54 12.73
CA GLY A 268 11.48 16.28 12.83
C GLY A 268 12.30 15.04 13.16
N ARG A 269 13.62 15.13 13.35
CA ARG A 269 14.40 13.99 13.89
C ARG A 269 14.36 13.91 15.41
N LEU A 270 14.63 15.03 16.08
CA LEU A 270 14.69 15.08 17.55
C LEU A 270 13.41 15.69 18.11
N PRO A 271 12.80 15.09 19.15
CA PRO A 271 11.76 15.75 19.93
C PRO A 271 12.25 17.11 20.44
N GLY A 272 11.34 18.11 20.44
CA GLY A 272 11.70 19.48 20.83
C GLY A 272 12.37 19.56 22.21
N ALA A 273 11.87 18.80 23.19
CA ALA A 273 12.40 18.72 24.54
C ALA A 273 13.82 18.15 24.60
N CYS A 274 14.17 17.20 23.71
CA CYS A 274 15.47 16.50 23.73
C CYS A 274 16.58 17.24 22.97
N ARG A 275 16.26 18.29 22.20
CA ARG A 275 17.28 18.98 21.35
C ARG A 275 18.41 19.63 22.12
N ALA A 276 18.13 20.20 23.30
CA ALA A 276 19.14 20.80 24.17
C ALA A 276 20.08 19.74 24.75
N GLU A 277 19.53 18.62 25.17
CA GLU A 277 20.30 17.46 25.66
C GLU A 277 21.21 16.89 24.58
N PHE A 278 20.65 16.66 23.38
CA PHE A 278 21.42 16.17 22.24
C PHE A 278 22.58 17.11 21.87
N LEU A 279 22.33 18.43 21.88
CA LEU A 279 23.38 19.42 21.59
C LEU A 279 24.48 19.40 22.65
N ARG A 280 24.14 19.21 23.94
CA ARG A 280 25.10 19.09 25.04
C ARG A 280 25.99 17.87 24.85
N LEU A 281 25.40 16.71 24.56
CA LEU A 281 26.14 15.46 24.28
C LEU A 281 26.99 15.58 23.02
N ALA A 282 26.46 16.17 21.93
CA ALA A 282 27.21 16.41 20.71
C ALA A 282 28.46 17.27 20.96
N ARG A 283 28.37 18.27 21.84
CA ARG A 283 29.53 19.07 22.27
C ARG A 283 30.53 18.28 23.07
N ALA A 284 30.06 17.43 23.99
CA ALA A 284 30.93 16.57 24.78
C ALA A 284 31.75 15.63 23.88
N HIS A 285 31.06 14.93 22.96
CA HIS A 285 31.71 14.05 21.99
C HIS A 285 32.64 14.81 21.03
N TYR A 286 32.24 16.00 20.55
CA TYR A 286 33.10 16.84 19.73
C TYR A 286 34.39 17.23 20.45
N ARG A 287 34.34 17.57 21.76
CA ARG A 287 35.51 17.89 22.58
C ARG A 287 36.38 16.66 22.85
N ARG A 288 35.74 15.53 23.21
CA ARG A 288 36.43 14.27 23.54
C ARG A 288 37.27 13.73 22.39
N HIS A 289 36.71 13.74 21.17
CA HIS A 289 37.34 13.14 20.01
C HIS A 289 38.06 14.13 19.10
N ARG A 290 38.11 15.43 19.48
CA ARG A 290 38.78 16.46 18.69
C ARG A 290 40.28 16.16 18.55
N VAL A 291 40.73 16.16 17.30
CA VAL A 291 42.17 16.00 16.99
C VAL A 291 42.79 17.40 16.84
N PRO A 292 43.87 17.73 17.57
CA PRO A 292 44.61 18.97 17.37
C PRO A 292 45.04 19.14 15.91
N GLY A 293 44.98 20.35 15.37
CA GLY A 293 45.37 20.63 13.99
C GLY A 293 44.33 20.26 12.92
N SER A 294 43.21 19.65 13.29
CA SER A 294 42.14 19.34 12.29
C SER A 294 41.53 20.61 11.70
N PRO A 295 41.34 20.69 10.36
CA PRO A 295 40.81 21.86 9.68
C PRO A 295 39.40 22.21 10.19
N PHE A 296 39.18 23.50 10.42
CA PHE A 296 37.89 24.02 10.89
C PHE A 296 36.84 23.98 9.76
N ARG A 297 35.66 23.44 10.04
CA ARG A 297 34.53 23.44 9.11
C ARG A 297 33.39 24.30 9.64
N LEU A 298 32.90 25.23 8.81
CA LEU A 298 31.85 26.20 9.17
C LEU A 298 30.55 25.51 9.71
N ARG A 299 30.22 24.34 9.17
CA ARG A 299 29.04 23.54 9.58
C ARG A 299 29.13 22.97 11.01
N HIS A 300 30.34 22.90 11.59
CA HIS A 300 30.56 22.51 12.99
C HIS A 300 30.33 23.64 14.00
N LEU A 301 30.18 24.89 13.52
CA LEU A 301 29.90 26.07 14.38
C LEU A 301 28.67 25.87 15.27
N LEU A 302 27.61 25.24 14.74
CA LEU A 302 26.39 24.92 15.49
C LEU A 302 26.66 24.04 16.70
N ILE A 303 27.55 23.07 16.55
CA ILE A 303 27.94 22.18 17.66
C ILE A 303 28.88 22.91 18.60
N ARG A 304 29.85 23.68 18.09
CA ARG A 304 30.87 24.34 18.88
C ARG A 304 30.33 25.56 19.68
N PHE A 305 29.51 26.40 19.08
CA PHE A 305 29.10 27.71 19.63
C PHE A 305 27.58 27.96 19.63
N GLY A 306 26.76 27.20 18.92
CA GLY A 306 25.32 27.45 18.76
C GLY A 306 24.56 27.40 20.09
N SER A 307 23.66 28.36 20.36
CA SER A 307 22.71 28.29 21.46
C SER A 307 21.33 27.88 20.93
N HIS A 308 20.54 27.19 21.73
CA HIS A 308 19.17 26.82 21.38
C HIS A 308 18.28 28.03 21.05
N ARG A 309 18.59 29.22 21.62
CA ARG A 309 17.82 30.46 21.44
C ARG A 309 18.06 31.11 20.06
N THR A 310 19.28 31.09 19.53
CA THR A 310 19.62 31.63 18.20
C THR A 310 18.94 30.90 17.07
N HIS A 311 18.79 29.59 17.21
CA HIS A 311 18.08 28.75 16.19
C HIS A 311 16.57 29.02 16.18
N ARG A 312 15.97 29.39 17.31
CA ARG A 312 14.55 29.72 17.43
C ARG A 312 14.18 31.07 16.79
N LEU A 313 15.03 32.06 16.93
CA LEU A 313 14.83 33.41 16.39
C LEU A 313 14.88 33.45 14.85
N LEU A 314 15.83 32.75 14.22
CA LEU A 314 15.94 32.66 12.75
C LEU A 314 14.73 31.93 12.11
N SER A 315 14.07 31.03 12.84
CA SER A 315 12.90 30.32 12.35
C SER A 315 11.60 31.10 12.43
N LEU A 316 11.50 32.10 13.34
CA LEU A 316 10.33 32.96 13.49
C LEU A 316 10.30 34.06 12.41
N ALA A 317 11.43 34.66 12.09
CA ALA A 317 11.52 35.74 11.09
C ALA A 317 11.07 35.26 9.67
N SER A 318 11.36 34.00 9.31
CA SER A 318 10.96 33.44 8.02
C SER A 318 9.46 33.10 7.90
N ARG A 319 8.73 33.00 9.02
CA ARG A 319 7.28 32.77 9.03
C ARG A 319 6.47 34.03 8.81
N LEU A 320 6.89 35.17 9.39
CA LEU A 320 6.18 36.46 9.32
C LEU A 320 6.18 37.04 7.90
N ALA A 321 7.26 36.88 7.14
CA ALA A 321 7.37 37.44 5.78
C ALA A 321 6.45 36.72 4.75
N ARG A 322 5.99 35.48 5.02
CA ARG A 322 5.10 34.73 4.11
C ARG A 322 3.61 35.06 4.26
N VAL A 323 3.20 35.58 5.39
CA VAL A 323 1.78 35.87 5.67
C VAL A 323 1.32 37.18 5.01
N ALA A 324 2.19 38.18 4.90
CA ALA A 324 1.85 39.53 4.44
C ALA A 324 1.52 39.62 2.93
N ARG A 325 1.92 38.68 2.09
CA ARG A 325 1.74 38.76 0.62
C ARG A 325 0.42 38.23 0.08
N ARG A 326 -0.50 37.70 0.89
CA ARG A 326 -1.70 36.99 0.41
C ARG A 326 -3.04 37.70 0.58
N THR A 327 -3.07 38.99 0.98
CA THR A 327 -4.30 39.65 1.40
C THR A 327 -4.77 40.82 0.55
N ALA A 328 -4.68 40.78 -0.75
CA ALA A 328 -5.38 41.76 -1.56
C ALA A 328 -6.15 41.12 -2.73
N ALA A 329 -7.40 41.47 -2.80
CA ALA A 329 -8.42 41.32 -3.85
C ALA A 329 -9.38 40.11 -3.84
N ARG A 330 -10.66 40.44 -3.74
CA ARG A 330 -11.96 39.82 -4.11
C ARG A 330 -12.98 39.73 -2.99
N SER A 331 -13.90 40.69 -2.91
CA SER A 331 -14.69 41.02 -1.70
C SER A 331 -16.10 40.57 -1.78
N GLY A 332 -16.80 39.88 -1.80
CA GLY A 332 -18.24 39.60 -1.63
C GLY A 332 -18.52 38.17 -1.20
N ARG A 333 -18.21 37.20 -2.06
CA ARG A 333 -18.30 35.76 -1.73
C ARG A 333 -17.29 35.34 -0.65
N ARG A 334 -16.29 36.17 -0.43
CA ARG A 334 -15.24 35.98 0.57
C ARG A 334 -15.67 36.27 1.99
N LEU A 335 -16.60 37.20 2.23
CA LEU A 335 -17.09 37.51 3.57
C LEU A 335 -17.90 36.34 4.15
N ALA A 336 -18.77 35.71 3.37
CA ALA A 336 -19.52 34.53 3.82
C ALA A 336 -18.58 33.32 4.04
N ALA A 337 -17.61 33.10 3.13
CA ALA A 337 -16.60 32.07 3.28
C ALA A 337 -15.67 32.36 4.46
N ALA A 338 -15.29 33.61 4.66
CA ALA A 338 -14.49 34.06 5.81
C ALA A 338 -15.22 33.88 7.13
N ALA A 339 -16.53 34.20 7.18
CA ALA A 339 -17.36 33.98 8.36
C ALA A 339 -17.47 32.48 8.72
N LEU A 340 -17.68 31.63 7.73
CA LEU A 340 -17.68 30.16 7.93
C LEU A 340 -16.31 29.66 8.36
N GLN A 341 -15.24 30.20 7.82
CA GLN A 341 -13.86 29.83 8.20
C GLN A 341 -13.56 30.32 9.64
N ALA A 342 -14.02 31.50 10.02
CA ALA A 342 -13.92 32.00 11.38
C ALA A 342 -14.73 31.13 12.37
N HIS A 343 -15.97 30.80 12.00
CA HIS A 343 -16.80 29.85 12.76
C HIS A 343 -16.06 28.52 12.95
N TYR A 344 -15.51 27.94 11.88
CA TYR A 344 -14.76 26.67 11.95
C TYR A 344 -13.56 26.77 12.88
N ARG A 345 -12.79 27.86 12.81
CA ARG A 345 -11.63 28.11 13.70
C ARG A 345 -12.04 28.20 15.16
N ILE A 346 -13.21 28.81 15.46
CA ILE A 346 -13.78 28.85 16.81
C ILE A 346 -14.15 27.42 17.25
N GLN A 347 -14.85 26.67 16.40
CA GLN A 347 -15.24 25.28 16.72
C GLN A 347 -14.01 24.36 16.94
N LEU A 348 -12.90 24.60 16.27
CA LEU A 348 -11.65 23.87 16.49
C LEU A 348 -11.03 24.12 17.88
N ARG A 349 -11.38 25.20 18.57
CA ARG A 349 -10.89 25.52 19.93
C ARG A 349 -11.77 24.93 21.02
N LEU A 350 -13.03 24.61 20.71
CA LEU A 350 -13.97 24.03 21.66
C LEU A 350 -13.68 22.53 21.90
N PRO A 351 -14.02 21.96 23.06
CA PRO A 351 -13.78 20.55 23.36
C PRO A 351 -14.38 19.60 22.33
N LEU A 352 -13.70 18.46 22.09
CA LEU A 352 -14.29 17.37 21.32
C LEU A 352 -15.51 16.81 22.03
N ARG A 353 -16.46 16.33 21.25
CA ARG A 353 -17.65 15.61 21.73
C ARG A 353 -17.45 14.12 21.50
N ALA A 354 -17.19 13.39 22.57
CA ALA A 354 -16.98 11.94 22.53
C ALA A 354 -18.23 11.18 22.10
N ASP A 355 -19.40 11.78 22.32
CA ASP A 355 -20.76 11.28 21.99
C ASP A 355 -21.17 11.55 20.53
N ARG A 356 -20.25 11.85 19.62
CA ARG A 356 -20.57 12.24 18.23
C ARG A 356 -19.76 11.47 17.21
N ALA A 357 -20.46 11.00 16.17
CA ALA A 357 -19.89 10.40 14.98
C ALA A 357 -20.47 11.03 13.71
N VAL A 358 -19.62 11.26 12.71
CA VAL A 358 -19.99 11.81 11.39
C VAL A 358 -19.62 10.83 10.30
N PHE A 359 -20.55 10.58 9.41
CA PHE A 359 -20.40 9.64 8.29
C PHE A 359 -20.59 10.35 6.96
N THR A 360 -19.89 9.90 5.95
CA THR A 360 -20.11 10.34 4.57
C THR A 360 -19.71 9.29 3.55
N ARG A 361 -20.39 9.32 2.42
CA ARG A 361 -20.04 8.60 1.20
C ARG A 361 -19.81 9.62 0.07
N ASP A 362 -18.77 9.38 -0.77
CA ASP A 362 -18.52 10.12 -2.01
C ASP A 362 -18.63 11.66 -1.85
N ALA A 363 -18.01 12.21 -0.79
CA ALA A 363 -18.01 13.64 -0.47
C ALA A 363 -19.41 14.30 -0.40
N GLY A 364 -20.37 13.62 0.20
CA GLY A 364 -21.76 14.11 0.38
C GLY A 364 -22.76 13.47 -0.59
N GLY A 365 -22.45 12.27 -1.07
CA GLY A 365 -23.36 11.44 -1.86
C GLY A 365 -24.49 10.80 -1.07
N ARG A 366 -25.16 9.84 -1.73
CA ARG A 366 -26.30 9.07 -1.17
C ARG A 366 -25.88 8.25 0.06
N TYR A 367 -26.82 7.94 0.92
CA TYR A 367 -26.62 6.99 2.02
C TYR A 367 -26.36 5.58 1.46
N GLY A 368 -25.32 4.90 1.94
CA GLY A 368 -24.98 3.55 1.47
C GLY A 368 -23.50 3.18 1.64
N CYS A 369 -23.12 2.02 1.10
CA CYS A 369 -21.78 1.46 1.12
C CYS A 369 -21.26 1.20 2.57
N ASN A 370 -19.96 0.97 2.75
CA ASN A 370 -19.32 0.69 4.04
C ASN A 370 -19.66 1.73 5.15
N PRO A 371 -19.66 3.06 4.88
CA PRO A 371 -20.02 4.02 5.92
C PRO A 371 -21.45 3.85 6.46
N ALA A 372 -22.42 3.45 5.62
CA ALA A 372 -23.80 3.25 6.08
C ALA A 372 -23.94 1.98 6.93
N ALA A 373 -23.24 0.90 6.57
CA ALA A 373 -23.21 -0.31 7.38
C ALA A 373 -22.59 -0.04 8.76
N LEU A 374 -21.51 0.75 8.81
CA LEU A 374 -20.90 1.18 10.07
C LEU A 374 -21.83 2.10 10.87
N GLU A 375 -22.49 3.05 10.23
CA GLU A 375 -23.46 3.93 10.91
C GLU A 375 -24.58 3.13 11.57
N SER A 376 -25.11 2.13 10.87
CA SER A 376 -26.10 1.20 11.42
C SER A 376 -25.54 0.42 12.63
N ALA A 377 -24.30 -0.06 12.54
CA ALA A 377 -23.64 -0.75 13.66
C ALA A 377 -23.40 0.18 14.85
N PHE A 378 -23.04 1.46 14.62
CA PHE A 378 -22.92 2.46 15.68
C PHE A 378 -24.25 2.65 16.42
N ARG A 379 -25.36 2.80 15.69
CA ARG A 379 -26.69 2.97 16.31
C ARG A 379 -27.12 1.78 17.15
N ASN A 380 -26.75 0.57 16.72
CA ASN A 380 -27.14 -0.65 17.40
C ASN A 380 -26.29 -0.97 18.62
N LEU A 381 -24.96 -0.81 18.51
CA LEU A 381 -23.99 -1.25 19.53
C LEU A 381 -23.64 -0.13 20.52
N VAL A 382 -23.68 1.13 20.08
CA VAL A 382 -23.27 2.30 20.89
C VAL A 382 -24.26 3.45 20.72
N PRO A 383 -25.56 3.26 21.10
CA PRO A 383 -26.64 4.22 20.88
C PRO A 383 -26.43 5.56 21.60
N GLN A 384 -25.56 5.60 22.60
CA GLN A 384 -25.11 6.84 23.26
C GLN A 384 -24.31 7.75 22.33
N ILE A 385 -23.74 7.24 21.23
CA ILE A 385 -23.02 8.03 20.22
C ILE A 385 -24.01 8.47 19.14
N ARG A 386 -24.32 9.77 19.13
CA ARG A 386 -25.25 10.35 18.15
C ARG A 386 -24.58 10.45 16.78
N THR A 387 -25.18 9.80 15.79
CA THR A 387 -24.70 9.77 14.41
C THR A 387 -25.23 10.95 13.59
N ALA A 388 -24.41 11.39 12.61
CA ALA A 388 -24.81 12.38 11.62
C ALA A 388 -24.25 12.00 10.25
N TRP A 389 -25.03 12.23 9.19
CA TRP A 389 -24.65 11.93 7.82
C TRP A 389 -24.50 13.18 6.99
N ILE A 390 -23.37 13.31 6.31
CA ILE A 390 -23.12 14.41 5.36
C ILE A 390 -23.72 13.99 4.01
N ALA A 391 -24.73 14.74 3.56
CA ALA A 391 -25.37 14.56 2.26
C ALA A 391 -25.72 15.91 1.64
N ARG A 392 -25.65 16.00 0.31
CA ARG A 392 -26.20 17.13 -0.43
C ARG A 392 -27.74 17.10 -0.35
N PRO A 393 -28.43 18.26 -0.49
CA PRO A 393 -29.88 18.33 -0.37
C PRO A 393 -30.64 17.33 -1.25
N GLU A 394 -30.18 17.11 -2.48
CA GLU A 394 -30.78 16.18 -3.44
C GLU A 394 -30.74 14.71 -2.97
N HIS A 395 -29.88 14.39 -2.00
CA HIS A 395 -29.71 13.05 -1.45
C HIS A 395 -30.25 12.88 -0.04
N HIS A 396 -30.84 13.93 0.54
CA HIS A 396 -31.40 13.87 1.91
C HIS A 396 -32.47 12.80 2.08
N HIS A 397 -33.25 12.49 1.05
CA HIS A 397 -34.28 11.44 1.06
C HIS A 397 -33.70 10.03 1.25
N THR A 398 -32.42 9.81 0.95
CA THR A 398 -31.78 8.50 1.12
C THR A 398 -31.30 8.24 2.56
N VAL A 399 -31.18 9.29 3.37
CA VAL A 399 -30.67 9.19 4.76
C VAL A 399 -31.79 8.82 5.71
N PRO A 400 -31.63 7.79 6.58
CA PRO A 400 -32.59 7.40 7.56
C PRO A 400 -33.13 8.57 8.42
N VAL A 401 -34.41 8.55 8.77
CA VAL A 401 -35.03 9.64 9.53
C VAL A 401 -34.36 9.86 10.89
N ALA A 402 -33.94 8.78 11.54
CA ALA A 402 -33.24 8.82 12.83
C ALA A 402 -31.81 9.43 12.77
N THR A 403 -31.21 9.54 11.56
CA THR A 403 -29.86 10.05 11.39
C THR A 403 -29.88 11.54 11.04
N ARG A 404 -29.14 12.35 11.79
CA ARG A 404 -29.05 13.80 11.55
C ARG A 404 -28.39 14.08 10.20
N ARG A 405 -29.00 14.92 9.36
CA ARG A 405 -28.49 15.30 8.04
C ARG A 405 -27.63 16.57 8.13
N LEU A 406 -26.48 16.58 7.49
CA LEU A 406 -25.54 17.71 7.44
C LEU A 406 -25.32 18.11 5.98
N ARG A 407 -25.68 19.36 5.64
CA ARG A 407 -25.41 19.93 4.31
C ARG A 407 -23.93 20.30 4.20
N PRO A 408 -23.19 19.81 3.19
CA PRO A 408 -21.79 20.22 2.95
C PRO A 408 -21.63 21.75 2.93
N GLY A 409 -20.57 22.25 3.58
CA GLY A 409 -20.25 23.67 3.64
C GLY A 409 -21.09 24.52 4.59
N SER A 410 -22.10 23.97 5.27
CA SER A 410 -22.90 24.71 6.28
C SER A 410 -22.13 24.89 7.61
N ALA A 411 -22.58 25.81 8.47
CA ALA A 411 -22.02 25.97 9.82
C ALA A 411 -22.12 24.67 10.65
N ALA A 412 -23.27 23.96 10.53
CA ALA A 412 -23.49 22.68 11.19
C ALA A 412 -22.49 21.59 10.71
N TYR A 413 -22.19 21.54 9.43
CA TYR A 413 -21.18 20.67 8.82
C TYR A 413 -19.78 20.95 9.42
N TRP A 414 -19.35 22.21 9.44
CA TRP A 414 -18.05 22.59 9.99
C TRP A 414 -17.95 22.36 11.50
N THR A 415 -19.04 22.61 12.24
CA THR A 415 -19.13 22.27 13.67
C THR A 415 -18.97 20.76 13.89
N ALA A 416 -19.64 19.95 13.09
CA ALA A 416 -19.60 18.50 13.20
C ALA A 416 -18.18 17.96 12.90
N LEU A 417 -17.53 18.41 11.82
CA LEU A 417 -16.15 18.03 11.51
C LEU A 417 -15.14 18.49 12.58
N ALA A 418 -15.35 19.68 13.18
CA ALA A 418 -14.44 20.19 14.21
C ALA A 418 -14.55 19.47 15.55
N ARG A 419 -15.76 18.98 15.91
CA ARG A 419 -16.04 18.58 17.29
C ARG A 419 -16.40 17.11 17.48
N SER A 420 -16.72 16.35 16.42
CA SER A 420 -17.03 14.93 16.55
C SER A 420 -15.77 14.11 16.78
N LYS A 421 -15.84 13.12 17.68
CA LYS A 421 -14.73 12.22 17.96
C LYS A 421 -14.49 11.27 16.81
N TYR A 422 -15.55 10.73 16.19
CA TYR A 422 -15.44 9.73 15.12
C TYR A 422 -15.83 10.34 13.78
N LEU A 423 -14.99 10.13 12.77
CA LEU A 423 -15.18 10.57 11.39
C LEU A 423 -15.00 9.37 10.46
N VAL A 424 -16.06 8.98 9.76
CA VAL A 424 -16.09 7.76 8.92
C VAL A 424 -16.40 8.11 7.48
N HIS A 425 -15.56 7.68 6.55
CA HIS A 425 -15.73 8.00 5.14
C HIS A 425 -15.15 6.92 4.21
N ASN A 426 -15.59 6.92 2.94
CA ASN A 426 -15.00 6.11 1.87
C ASN A 426 -14.28 6.96 0.80
N ALA A 427 -14.52 8.27 0.81
CA ALA A 427 -13.86 9.28 -0.01
C ALA A 427 -13.40 10.44 0.88
N ASP A 428 -12.55 11.32 0.37
CA ASP A 428 -11.95 12.37 1.18
C ASP A 428 -12.96 13.41 1.67
N PHE A 429 -12.76 13.91 2.89
CA PHE A 429 -13.45 15.10 3.38
C PHE A 429 -12.93 16.37 2.68
N ASP A 430 -13.57 17.50 2.96
CA ASP A 430 -13.11 18.80 2.44
C ASP A 430 -11.62 19.04 2.78
N PRO A 431 -10.79 19.44 1.80
CA PRO A 431 -9.34 19.65 2.02
C PRO A 431 -8.97 20.65 3.10
N ARG A 432 -9.93 21.50 3.48
CA ARG A 432 -9.76 22.49 4.57
C ARG A 432 -9.98 21.90 5.95
N MET A 433 -10.44 20.64 6.03
CA MET A 433 -10.61 19.97 7.31
C MET A 433 -9.27 19.81 8.02
N VAL A 434 -9.25 20.12 9.30
CA VAL A 434 -8.11 19.95 10.19
C VAL A 434 -8.44 18.84 11.17
N LYS A 435 -7.71 17.73 11.09
CA LYS A 435 -7.81 16.67 12.08
C LYS A 435 -7.22 17.13 13.41
N ARG A 436 -7.96 16.95 14.48
CA ARG A 436 -7.56 17.32 15.82
C ARG A 436 -7.00 16.14 16.61
N PRO A 437 -6.10 16.37 17.59
CA PRO A 437 -5.74 15.35 18.57
C PRO A 437 -7.02 14.79 19.25
N GLY A 438 -7.13 13.46 19.35
CA GLY A 438 -8.26 12.77 19.93
C GLY A 438 -9.43 12.50 18.97
N GLN A 439 -9.42 13.01 17.75
CA GLN A 439 -10.32 12.56 16.68
C GLN A 439 -9.84 11.25 16.07
N ILE A 440 -10.78 10.36 15.79
CA ILE A 440 -10.56 9.06 15.14
C ILE A 440 -11.16 9.10 13.75
N LEU A 441 -10.32 8.94 12.73
CA LEU A 441 -10.70 8.93 11.33
C LEU A 441 -10.63 7.50 10.78
N ILE A 442 -11.76 6.99 10.29
CA ILE A 442 -11.88 5.66 9.70
C ILE A 442 -12.13 5.79 8.21
N GLN A 443 -11.15 5.39 7.41
CA GLN A 443 -11.29 5.27 5.96
C GLN A 443 -11.79 3.87 5.62
N THR A 444 -12.97 3.78 5.00
CA THR A 444 -13.60 2.48 4.72
C THR A 444 -13.33 1.95 3.32
N ARG A 445 -12.76 2.76 2.44
CA ARG A 445 -12.54 2.44 1.03
C ARG A 445 -13.80 1.98 0.29
N GLN A 446 -13.66 1.46 -0.93
CA GLN A 446 -14.81 1.08 -1.77
C GLN A 446 -14.77 -0.39 -2.23
N GLY A 447 -14.04 -1.26 -1.52
CA GLY A 447 -13.92 -2.68 -1.82
C GLY A 447 -12.50 -3.10 -2.18
N THR A 448 -12.33 -4.38 -2.53
CA THR A 448 -11.04 -4.99 -2.87
C THR A 448 -10.44 -4.34 -4.13
N PRO A 449 -9.18 -3.90 -4.11
CA PRO A 449 -8.54 -3.23 -5.23
C PRO A 449 -8.15 -4.25 -6.32
N LEU A 450 -8.75 -4.15 -7.49
CA LEU A 450 -8.29 -4.84 -8.69
C LEU A 450 -7.43 -3.91 -9.56
N LYS A 451 -7.89 -2.68 -9.74
CA LYS A 451 -7.23 -1.66 -10.57
C LYS A 451 -6.08 -1.00 -9.82
N ARG A 452 -5.00 -0.68 -10.51
CA ARG A 452 -3.92 0.12 -9.93
C ARG A 452 -4.44 1.48 -9.48
N MET A 453 -4.00 1.93 -8.33
CA MET A 453 -4.44 3.17 -7.69
C MET A 453 -3.36 3.78 -6.79
N GLY A 454 -3.66 4.94 -6.23
CA GLY A 454 -2.73 5.61 -5.33
C GLY A 454 -1.39 5.88 -6.00
N LEU A 455 -0.29 5.57 -5.32
CA LEU A 455 1.06 5.80 -5.86
C LEU A 455 1.39 4.93 -7.09
N ASP A 456 0.77 3.76 -7.22
CA ASP A 456 1.02 2.88 -8.38
C ASP A 456 0.47 3.45 -9.71
N LEU A 457 -0.21 4.60 -9.67
CA LEU A 457 -0.61 5.34 -10.89
C LEU A 457 0.49 6.26 -11.44
N GLN A 458 1.61 6.44 -10.75
CA GLN A 458 2.67 7.34 -11.19
C GLN A 458 3.24 6.95 -12.55
N ASP A 459 3.30 5.66 -12.84
CA ASP A 459 3.77 5.11 -14.11
C ASP A 459 2.64 4.93 -15.15
N ARG A 460 1.45 5.47 -14.87
CA ARG A 460 0.24 5.38 -15.71
C ARG A 460 -0.34 6.77 -16.02
N PRO A 461 0.29 7.56 -16.92
CA PRO A 461 -0.07 8.97 -17.14
C PRO A 461 -1.54 9.21 -17.51
N ALA A 462 -2.15 8.29 -18.27
CA ALA A 462 -3.55 8.39 -18.68
C ALA A 462 -4.50 8.31 -17.46
N ALA A 463 -4.22 7.41 -16.53
CA ALA A 463 -5.02 7.23 -15.32
C ALA A 463 -4.67 8.24 -14.21
N ALA A 464 -3.45 8.77 -14.21
CA ALA A 464 -2.94 9.72 -13.21
C ALA A 464 -3.27 11.19 -13.51
N ARG A 465 -3.83 11.51 -14.69
CA ARG A 465 -3.96 12.87 -15.24
C ARG A 465 -4.45 13.92 -14.24
N ASP A 466 -5.42 13.58 -13.41
CA ASP A 466 -6.04 14.51 -12.44
C ASP A 466 -5.66 14.20 -10.99
N THR A 467 -4.59 13.42 -10.77
CA THR A 467 -4.19 12.97 -9.44
C THR A 467 -3.11 13.89 -8.84
N ASP A 468 -3.47 14.66 -7.80
CA ASP A 468 -2.49 15.34 -6.94
C ASP A 468 -1.99 14.35 -5.86
N PHE A 469 -0.91 13.64 -6.17
CA PHE A 469 -0.31 12.65 -5.26
C PHE A 469 0.09 13.26 -3.92
N ALA A 470 0.59 14.48 -3.91
CA ALA A 470 0.98 15.15 -2.68
C ALA A 470 -0.23 15.44 -1.79
N ARG A 471 -1.35 15.86 -2.38
CA ARG A 471 -2.62 16.06 -1.67
C ARG A 471 -3.18 14.74 -1.18
N MET A 472 -3.22 13.72 -2.02
CA MET A 472 -3.70 12.39 -1.71
C MET A 472 -2.99 11.82 -0.47
N LEU A 473 -1.67 11.94 -0.40
CA LEU A 473 -0.88 11.45 0.72
C LEU A 473 -1.06 12.30 1.98
N ARG A 474 -1.20 13.64 1.84
CA ARG A 474 -1.56 14.49 3.00
C ARG A 474 -2.91 14.07 3.59
N THR A 475 -3.85 13.67 2.76
CA THR A 475 -5.15 13.17 3.24
C THR A 475 -4.99 11.81 3.93
N ALA A 476 -4.23 10.89 3.34
CA ALA A 476 -3.93 9.60 3.96
C ALA A 476 -3.27 9.74 5.35
N ASP A 477 -2.46 10.81 5.57
CA ASP A 477 -1.88 11.11 6.88
C ASP A 477 -2.90 11.43 7.97
N THR A 478 -4.13 11.73 7.61
CA THR A 478 -5.19 12.00 8.57
C THR A 478 -5.91 10.74 9.04
N TRP A 479 -5.76 9.61 8.35
CA TRP A 479 -6.44 8.37 8.69
C TRP A 479 -5.79 7.70 9.92
N ASP A 480 -6.62 7.23 10.85
CA ASP A 480 -6.16 6.38 11.97
C ASP A 480 -6.35 4.91 11.63
N TYR A 481 -7.47 4.60 10.95
CA TYR A 481 -7.80 3.24 10.55
C TYR A 481 -8.21 3.19 9.08
N VAL A 482 -7.84 2.10 8.42
CA VAL A 482 -8.29 1.76 7.06
C VAL A 482 -8.93 0.38 7.09
N VAL A 483 -10.15 0.28 6.59
CA VAL A 483 -10.88 -1.01 6.52
C VAL A 483 -10.38 -1.82 5.33
N SER A 484 -10.09 -3.09 5.57
CA SER A 484 -9.67 -4.06 4.57
C SER A 484 -10.53 -5.32 4.60
N GLY A 485 -10.86 -5.85 3.42
CA GLY A 485 -11.64 -7.07 3.29
C GLY A 485 -10.81 -8.35 3.30
N ASN A 486 -9.50 -8.24 3.04
CA ASN A 486 -8.61 -9.39 2.89
C ASN A 486 -7.14 -8.93 2.82
N ARG A 487 -6.21 -9.90 2.93
CA ARG A 487 -4.77 -9.66 2.88
C ARG A 487 -4.30 -8.90 1.62
N HIS A 488 -4.84 -9.26 0.45
CA HIS A 488 -4.51 -8.55 -0.80
C HIS A 488 -4.80 -7.04 -0.69
N SER A 489 -5.98 -6.68 -0.17
CA SER A 489 -6.35 -5.27 0.05
C SER A 489 -5.43 -4.59 1.05
N THR A 490 -5.06 -5.27 2.15
CA THR A 490 -4.16 -4.75 3.18
C THR A 490 -2.81 -4.37 2.58
N LEU A 491 -2.18 -5.29 1.84
CA LEU A 491 -0.87 -5.07 1.21
C LEU A 491 -0.91 -3.91 0.21
N VAL A 492 -1.98 -3.84 -0.60
CA VAL A 492 -2.14 -2.74 -1.56
C VAL A 492 -2.33 -1.41 -0.85
N TRP A 493 -3.22 -1.32 0.16
CA TRP A 493 -3.49 -0.05 0.86
C TRP A 493 -2.24 0.53 1.53
N GLU A 494 -1.46 -0.29 2.20
CA GLU A 494 -0.24 0.12 2.89
C GLU A 494 0.85 0.59 1.92
N ARG A 495 0.94 -0.05 0.75
CA ARG A 495 1.89 0.33 -0.30
C ARG A 495 1.50 1.64 -0.99
N VAL A 496 0.24 1.77 -1.43
CA VAL A 496 -0.18 2.88 -2.30
C VAL A 496 -0.59 4.14 -1.53
N PHE A 497 -0.83 4.01 -0.22
CA PHE A 497 -1.10 5.13 0.71
C PHE A 497 -0.17 5.05 1.92
N PRO A 498 1.17 5.12 1.73
CA PRO A 498 2.12 4.95 2.82
C PRO A 498 1.96 6.04 3.87
N SER A 499 1.26 5.70 4.95
CA SER A 499 0.94 6.57 6.07
C SER A 499 0.94 5.79 7.40
N GLY A 500 0.58 6.43 8.51
CA GLY A 500 0.66 5.84 9.84
C GLY A 500 -0.67 5.26 10.34
N PHE A 501 -1.58 4.89 9.46
CA PHE A 501 -2.85 4.26 9.84
C PHE A 501 -2.67 2.79 10.25
N THR A 502 -3.64 2.27 10.99
CA THR A 502 -3.77 0.84 11.26
C THR A 502 -4.78 0.23 10.31
N THR A 503 -4.40 -0.85 9.62
CA THR A 503 -5.34 -1.59 8.77
C THR A 503 -6.19 -2.54 9.61
N LEU A 504 -7.52 -2.49 9.42
CA LEU A 504 -8.48 -3.38 10.03
C LEU A 504 -8.93 -4.41 8.99
N GLU A 505 -8.28 -5.56 8.99
CA GLU A 505 -8.57 -6.66 8.06
C GLU A 505 -9.70 -7.53 8.62
N TYR A 506 -10.94 -7.01 8.57
CA TYR A 506 -12.12 -7.59 9.26
C TYR A 506 -13.28 -7.95 8.33
N GLY A 507 -13.08 -7.88 7.01
CA GLY A 507 -14.15 -8.01 6.02
C GLY A 507 -14.70 -6.64 5.58
N GLN A 508 -15.64 -6.68 4.62
CA GLN A 508 -16.26 -5.47 4.09
C GLN A 508 -17.61 -5.22 4.78
N PRO A 509 -17.79 -4.12 5.54
CA PRO A 509 -19.05 -3.83 6.26
C PRO A 509 -20.29 -3.88 5.39
N ARG A 510 -20.22 -3.41 4.14
CA ARG A 510 -21.38 -3.42 3.22
C ARG A 510 -21.81 -4.83 2.83
N ASN A 511 -20.92 -5.82 2.89
CA ASN A 511 -21.21 -7.21 2.54
C ASN A 511 -21.96 -7.95 3.66
N ASP A 512 -22.01 -7.37 4.88
CA ASP A 512 -22.74 -7.96 6.02
C ASP A 512 -24.21 -8.25 5.69
N VAL A 513 -24.80 -7.48 4.77
CA VAL A 513 -26.20 -7.67 4.34
C VAL A 513 -26.39 -9.00 3.62
N PHE A 514 -25.39 -9.51 2.89
CA PHE A 514 -25.50 -10.76 2.16
C PHE A 514 -25.69 -11.97 3.10
N ALA A 515 -24.96 -11.99 4.20
CA ALA A 515 -25.10 -13.06 5.19
C ALA A 515 -26.41 -12.98 6.02
N ARG A 516 -27.10 -11.84 5.99
CA ARG A 516 -28.34 -11.60 6.76
C ARG A 516 -29.60 -11.69 5.92
N ALA A 517 -29.49 -11.57 4.59
CA ALA A 517 -30.62 -11.56 3.67
C ALA A 517 -31.47 -12.84 3.78
N THR A 518 -32.78 -12.68 3.70
CA THR A 518 -33.76 -13.78 3.67
C THR A 518 -34.34 -13.96 2.28
N SER A 519 -34.98 -15.10 2.02
CA SER A 519 -35.69 -15.36 0.74
C SER A 519 -36.80 -14.31 0.50
N ALA A 520 -37.46 -13.86 1.56
CA ALA A 520 -38.47 -12.80 1.48
C ALA A 520 -37.88 -11.44 1.08
N ASP A 521 -36.66 -11.14 1.54
CA ASP A 521 -35.94 -9.92 1.13
C ASP A 521 -35.59 -9.97 -0.36
N VAL A 522 -35.08 -11.11 -0.86
CA VAL A 522 -34.77 -11.31 -2.28
C VAL A 522 -36.05 -11.18 -3.13
N ALA A 523 -37.14 -11.83 -2.74
CA ALA A 523 -38.40 -11.76 -3.47
C ALA A 523 -38.92 -10.31 -3.56
N ARG A 524 -38.94 -9.58 -2.42
CA ARG A 524 -39.34 -8.17 -2.35
C ARG A 524 -38.46 -7.27 -3.26
N LEU A 525 -37.13 -7.49 -3.28
CA LEU A 525 -36.22 -6.72 -4.14
C LEU A 525 -36.50 -7.02 -5.62
N ARG A 526 -36.70 -8.26 -6.00
CA ARG A 526 -37.08 -8.63 -7.37
C ARG A 526 -38.38 -7.99 -7.81
N GLN A 527 -39.39 -8.00 -6.97
CA GLN A 527 -40.65 -7.30 -7.22
C GLN A 527 -40.45 -5.78 -7.37
N THR A 528 -39.60 -5.17 -6.50
CA THR A 528 -39.29 -3.72 -6.56
C THR A 528 -38.62 -3.34 -7.88
N PHE A 529 -37.79 -4.21 -8.43
CA PHE A 529 -37.11 -3.98 -9.71
C PHE A 529 -37.98 -4.41 -10.91
N GLY A 530 -39.14 -4.99 -10.70
CA GLY A 530 -39.99 -5.49 -11.79
C GLY A 530 -39.45 -6.71 -12.51
N ILE A 531 -38.63 -7.53 -11.84
CA ILE A 531 -38.09 -8.78 -12.40
C ILE A 531 -39.21 -9.83 -12.42
N PRO A 532 -39.59 -10.37 -13.59
CA PRO A 532 -40.63 -11.39 -13.71
C PRO A 532 -40.35 -12.63 -12.87
N GLU A 533 -41.37 -13.26 -12.32
CA GLU A 533 -41.20 -14.51 -11.58
C GLU A 533 -40.68 -15.63 -12.50
N GLY A 534 -39.85 -16.50 -11.98
CA GLY A 534 -39.22 -17.58 -12.76
C GLY A 534 -38.12 -17.15 -13.74
N SER A 535 -37.82 -15.85 -13.86
CA SER A 535 -36.75 -15.36 -14.74
C SER A 535 -35.39 -15.48 -14.10
N VAL A 536 -34.34 -15.63 -14.93
CA VAL A 536 -32.92 -15.52 -14.55
C VAL A 536 -32.47 -14.09 -14.79
N ALA A 537 -32.12 -13.37 -13.72
CA ALA A 537 -31.69 -11.96 -13.78
C ALA A 537 -30.16 -11.86 -13.86
N ILE A 538 -29.66 -11.39 -15.00
CA ILE A 538 -28.22 -11.14 -15.23
C ILE A 538 -27.92 -9.68 -14.90
N LEU A 539 -27.02 -9.42 -13.94
CA LEU A 539 -26.52 -8.08 -13.67
C LEU A 539 -25.32 -7.78 -14.58
N TYR A 540 -25.46 -6.83 -15.49
CA TYR A 540 -24.34 -6.32 -16.29
C TYR A 540 -23.83 -5.00 -15.70
N ALA A 541 -22.57 -5.03 -15.21
CA ALA A 541 -21.94 -3.92 -14.50
C ALA A 541 -20.52 -3.63 -14.99
N PRO A 542 -20.39 -2.99 -16.18
CA PRO A 542 -19.07 -2.70 -16.77
C PRO A 542 -18.36 -1.56 -16.05
N THR A 543 -17.03 -1.58 -16.11
CA THR A 543 -16.16 -0.53 -15.56
C THR A 543 -16.03 0.66 -16.50
N TYR A 544 -15.89 1.86 -15.93
CA TYR A 544 -15.48 3.06 -16.64
C TYR A 544 -14.08 2.94 -17.24
N ARG A 545 -13.89 3.52 -18.44
CA ARG A 545 -12.60 3.55 -19.15
C ARG A 545 -11.97 4.94 -19.07
N ASP A 546 -10.82 5.09 -18.43
CA ASP A 546 -10.10 6.36 -18.29
C ASP A 546 -9.65 6.94 -19.65
N TYR A 547 -9.49 6.08 -20.68
CA TYR A 547 -9.05 6.43 -22.03
C TYR A 547 -10.18 6.63 -23.05
N ARG A 548 -11.45 6.35 -22.65
CA ARG A 548 -12.63 6.56 -23.53
C ARG A 548 -13.50 7.69 -22.99
N ARG A 549 -13.94 8.59 -23.86
CA ARG A 549 -14.95 9.62 -23.51
C ARG A 549 -16.35 9.14 -23.86
N GLY A 550 -17.28 9.27 -22.92
CA GLY A 550 -18.68 8.88 -23.08
C GLY A 550 -18.95 7.39 -22.87
N TYR A 551 -20.24 7.05 -22.80
CA TYR A 551 -20.70 5.67 -22.66
C TYR A 551 -20.70 5.00 -24.05
N ARG A 552 -19.95 3.92 -24.18
CA ARG A 552 -20.04 2.97 -25.30
C ARG A 552 -20.25 1.58 -24.67
N PRO A 553 -21.46 0.98 -24.80
CA PRO A 553 -21.68 -0.38 -24.32
C PRO A 553 -20.81 -1.34 -25.13
N ALA A 554 -20.07 -2.21 -24.41
CA ALA A 554 -19.37 -3.32 -25.04
C ALA A 554 -20.30 -4.52 -25.33
N LEU A 555 -21.56 -4.43 -24.91
CA LEU A 555 -22.58 -5.46 -25.03
C LEU A 555 -23.81 -4.89 -25.72
N ASP A 556 -24.37 -5.60 -26.71
CA ASP A 556 -25.69 -5.34 -27.27
C ASP A 556 -26.77 -6.12 -26.50
N PRO A 557 -27.58 -5.43 -25.64
CA PRO A 557 -28.59 -6.09 -24.83
C PRO A 557 -29.67 -6.82 -25.67
N GLU A 558 -29.98 -6.30 -26.87
CA GLU A 558 -31.00 -6.89 -27.73
C GLU A 558 -30.51 -8.20 -28.33
N ARG A 559 -29.30 -8.20 -28.85
CA ARG A 559 -28.67 -9.38 -29.42
C ARG A 559 -28.57 -10.49 -28.37
N LEU A 560 -28.03 -10.15 -27.18
CA LEU A 560 -27.87 -11.08 -26.07
C LEU A 560 -29.23 -11.72 -25.69
N LEU A 561 -30.25 -10.90 -25.36
CA LEU A 561 -31.53 -11.42 -24.88
C LEU A 561 -32.33 -12.17 -25.94
N ARG A 562 -32.20 -11.82 -27.23
CA ARG A 562 -32.81 -12.61 -28.33
C ARG A 562 -32.19 -14.01 -28.42
N ARG A 563 -30.90 -14.13 -28.26
CA ARG A 563 -30.18 -15.41 -28.31
C ARG A 563 -30.41 -16.29 -27.07
N LEU A 564 -30.51 -15.67 -25.88
CA LEU A 564 -30.72 -16.42 -24.62
C LEU A 564 -32.19 -16.82 -24.40
N GLY A 565 -33.14 -16.18 -25.08
CA GLY A 565 -34.56 -16.48 -24.98
C GLY A 565 -35.30 -15.77 -23.85
N PRO A 566 -36.63 -16.02 -23.69
CA PRO A 566 -37.51 -15.21 -22.84
C PRO A 566 -37.28 -15.35 -21.33
N ARG A 567 -36.58 -16.39 -20.91
CA ARG A 567 -36.29 -16.68 -19.50
C ARG A 567 -35.29 -15.70 -18.87
N PHE A 568 -34.49 -14.99 -19.68
CA PHE A 568 -33.46 -14.12 -19.19
C PHE A 568 -33.87 -12.65 -19.17
N VAL A 569 -33.49 -11.95 -18.10
CA VAL A 569 -33.66 -10.51 -17.89
C VAL A 569 -32.30 -9.88 -17.62
N LEU A 570 -32.03 -8.74 -18.22
CA LEU A 570 -30.76 -8.00 -18.05
C LEU A 570 -30.97 -6.78 -17.17
N LEU A 571 -30.31 -6.75 -16.02
CA LEU A 571 -30.19 -5.58 -15.16
C LEU A 571 -28.95 -4.81 -15.56
N THR A 572 -29.09 -3.60 -16.11
CA THR A 572 -27.96 -2.78 -16.52
C THR A 572 -27.59 -1.77 -15.43
N ARG A 573 -26.30 -1.71 -15.07
CA ARG A 573 -25.78 -0.75 -14.11
C ARG A 573 -24.54 -0.06 -14.66
N ALA A 574 -24.71 1.10 -15.28
CA ALA A 574 -23.62 1.92 -15.76
C ALA A 574 -22.85 2.57 -14.59
N HIS A 575 -21.56 2.86 -14.82
CA HIS A 575 -20.78 3.64 -13.87
C HIS A 575 -21.27 5.12 -13.88
N PRO A 576 -21.40 5.78 -12.71
CA PRO A 576 -21.92 7.15 -12.64
C PRO A 576 -21.19 8.19 -13.52
N ALA A 577 -19.90 7.96 -13.82
CA ALA A 577 -19.10 8.84 -14.70
C ALA A 577 -19.44 8.71 -16.19
N CYS A 578 -20.20 7.69 -16.59
CA CYS A 578 -20.54 7.44 -18.00
C CYS A 578 -21.80 8.19 -18.47
N GLY A 579 -22.58 8.79 -17.57
CA GLY A 579 -23.94 9.27 -17.87
C GLY A 579 -24.95 8.11 -17.95
N ALA A 580 -26.24 8.44 -18.08
CA ALA A 580 -27.29 7.44 -18.24
C ALA A 580 -27.17 6.78 -19.64
N PRO A 581 -27.20 5.43 -19.72
CA PRO A 581 -27.35 4.78 -21.01
C PRO A 581 -28.67 5.20 -21.65
N PRO A 582 -28.75 5.28 -23.00
CA PRO A 582 -30.02 5.48 -23.68
C PRO A 582 -30.97 4.34 -23.29
N ALA A 583 -32.17 4.67 -22.89
CA ALA A 583 -33.20 3.70 -22.56
C ALA A 583 -33.60 2.94 -23.84
N ARG A 584 -32.98 1.79 -24.06
CA ARG A 584 -33.43 0.81 -25.05
C ARG A 584 -34.13 -0.31 -24.31
N THR A 585 -35.44 -0.36 -24.46
CA THR A 585 -36.28 -1.40 -23.87
C THR A 585 -36.55 -2.48 -24.89
N VAL A 586 -35.99 -3.67 -24.67
CA VAL A 586 -36.37 -4.86 -25.43
C VAL A 586 -37.49 -5.54 -24.62
N GLU A 587 -38.75 -5.35 -25.07
CA GLU A 587 -39.92 -6.02 -24.49
C GLU A 587 -39.97 -6.06 -22.94
N GLY A 588 -39.51 -5.01 -22.27
CA GLY A 588 -39.46 -4.95 -20.80
C GLY A 588 -38.42 -5.84 -20.10
N ARG A 589 -37.54 -6.51 -20.86
CA ARG A 589 -36.52 -7.41 -20.28
C ARG A 589 -35.17 -6.75 -19.98
N VAL A 590 -34.96 -5.51 -20.38
CA VAL A 590 -33.81 -4.71 -19.99
C VAL A 590 -34.24 -3.70 -18.94
N ILE A 591 -33.71 -3.83 -17.73
CA ILE A 591 -34.05 -3.00 -16.59
C ILE A 591 -32.86 -2.16 -16.17
N ASP A 592 -32.94 -0.85 -16.27
CA ASP A 592 -31.86 0.06 -15.81
C ASP A 592 -31.93 0.24 -14.28
N VAL A 593 -30.93 -0.27 -13.59
CA VAL A 593 -30.74 -0.15 -12.15
C VAL A 593 -29.62 0.82 -11.76
N THR A 594 -29.12 1.62 -12.71
CA THR A 594 -28.03 2.59 -12.49
C THR A 594 -28.37 3.61 -11.40
N GLY A 595 -29.63 4.05 -11.35
CA GLY A 595 -30.13 5.01 -10.38
C GLY A 595 -30.31 4.46 -8.96
N HIS A 596 -30.31 3.15 -8.76
CA HIS A 596 -30.57 2.56 -7.44
C HIS A 596 -29.43 2.83 -6.45
N PRO A 597 -29.72 3.30 -5.21
CA PRO A 597 -28.70 3.72 -4.25
C PRO A 597 -27.84 2.58 -3.71
N SER A 598 -28.41 1.39 -3.51
CA SER A 598 -27.71 0.21 -2.98
C SER A 598 -27.34 -0.75 -4.10
N VAL A 599 -26.04 -0.96 -4.31
CA VAL A 599 -25.55 -1.99 -5.21
C VAL A 599 -25.76 -3.39 -4.63
N GLU A 600 -25.71 -3.49 -3.30
CA GLU A 600 -25.92 -4.73 -2.56
C GLU A 600 -27.35 -5.28 -2.80
N SER A 601 -28.36 -4.40 -2.83
CA SER A 601 -29.75 -4.77 -3.15
C SER A 601 -29.90 -5.29 -4.59
N VAL A 602 -29.19 -4.66 -5.54
CA VAL A 602 -29.18 -5.10 -6.94
C VAL A 602 -28.49 -6.48 -7.06
N CYS A 603 -27.40 -6.69 -6.35
CA CYS A 603 -26.72 -7.99 -6.31
C CYS A 603 -27.64 -9.09 -5.72
N LEU A 604 -28.36 -8.80 -4.65
CA LEU A 604 -29.31 -9.76 -4.05
C LEU A 604 -30.43 -10.16 -5.01
N ALA A 605 -30.89 -9.24 -5.85
CA ALA A 605 -31.96 -9.47 -6.80
C ALA A 605 -31.53 -10.23 -8.08
N SER A 606 -30.23 -10.25 -8.41
CA SER A 606 -29.67 -10.89 -9.61
C SER A 606 -29.20 -12.32 -9.35
N ASP A 607 -29.20 -13.16 -10.37
CA ASP A 607 -28.82 -14.57 -10.32
C ASP A 607 -27.42 -14.83 -10.91
N ALA A 608 -26.91 -13.93 -11.75
CA ALA A 608 -25.56 -13.94 -12.31
C ALA A 608 -25.01 -12.53 -12.46
N LEU A 609 -23.69 -12.39 -12.44
CA LEU A 609 -22.99 -11.15 -12.72
C LEU A 609 -22.15 -11.27 -13.99
N VAL A 610 -22.30 -10.31 -14.91
CA VAL A 610 -21.37 -10.07 -16.02
C VAL A 610 -20.64 -8.76 -15.75
N THR A 611 -19.33 -8.81 -15.63
CA THR A 611 -18.49 -7.64 -15.32
C THR A 611 -17.09 -7.82 -15.91
N ASP A 612 -16.25 -6.79 -15.77
CA ASP A 612 -14.90 -6.75 -16.31
C ASP A 612 -13.84 -6.48 -15.22
N PHE A 613 -13.28 -5.28 -15.18
CA PHE A 613 -12.26 -4.85 -14.21
C PHE A 613 -12.88 -4.27 -12.91
N SER A 614 -14.10 -4.64 -12.58
CA SER A 614 -14.85 -4.07 -11.47
C SER A 614 -14.54 -4.77 -10.15
N SER A 615 -14.34 -3.98 -9.08
CA SER A 615 -14.28 -4.51 -7.71
C SER A 615 -15.60 -5.16 -7.25
N LEU A 616 -16.70 -5.02 -8.00
CA LEU A 616 -17.98 -5.62 -7.68
C LEU A 616 -17.91 -7.15 -7.68
N MET A 617 -17.03 -7.76 -8.50
CA MET A 617 -16.86 -9.21 -8.51
C MET A 617 -16.48 -9.79 -7.14
N PHE A 618 -15.70 -9.05 -6.35
CA PHE A 618 -15.30 -9.49 -5.00
C PHE A 618 -16.47 -9.45 -4.02
N ASP A 619 -17.33 -8.44 -4.12
CA ASP A 619 -18.53 -8.36 -3.28
C ASP A 619 -19.54 -9.42 -3.70
N TYR A 620 -19.78 -9.56 -5.00
CA TYR A 620 -20.74 -10.52 -5.57
C TYR A 620 -20.35 -11.98 -5.28
N ALA A 621 -19.04 -12.28 -5.21
CA ALA A 621 -18.55 -13.60 -4.86
C ALA A 621 -19.11 -14.11 -3.52
N ASN A 622 -19.45 -13.23 -2.58
CA ASN A 622 -20.08 -13.61 -1.30
C ASN A 622 -21.47 -14.25 -1.47
N LEU A 623 -22.16 -13.99 -2.58
CA LEU A 623 -23.47 -14.58 -2.88
C LEU A 623 -23.38 -16.04 -3.33
N ASP A 624 -22.19 -16.51 -3.70
CA ASP A 624 -21.95 -17.82 -4.33
C ASP A 624 -22.76 -18.05 -5.62
N ARG A 625 -23.02 -16.98 -6.35
CA ARG A 625 -23.71 -16.97 -7.63
C ARG A 625 -22.71 -16.83 -8.77
N PRO A 626 -23.04 -17.30 -9.98
CA PRO A 626 -22.16 -17.22 -11.15
C PRO A 626 -21.65 -15.81 -11.45
N ILE A 627 -20.38 -15.73 -11.80
CA ILE A 627 -19.71 -14.50 -12.25
C ILE A 627 -19.03 -14.80 -13.58
N ILE A 628 -19.34 -14.01 -14.60
CA ILE A 628 -18.71 -14.09 -15.92
C ILE A 628 -17.88 -12.83 -16.11
N VAL A 629 -16.62 -13.00 -16.47
CA VAL A 629 -15.72 -11.88 -16.76
C VAL A 629 -15.75 -11.63 -18.26
N TYR A 630 -16.17 -10.42 -18.66
CA TYR A 630 -16.30 -10.04 -20.06
C TYR A 630 -15.63 -8.71 -20.33
N ALA A 631 -14.61 -8.71 -21.16
CA ALA A 631 -13.96 -7.49 -21.66
C ALA A 631 -13.37 -7.73 -23.05
N ASP A 632 -13.58 -6.77 -23.95
CA ASP A 632 -13.09 -6.73 -25.33
C ASP A 632 -11.78 -5.94 -25.49
N ASP A 633 -11.28 -5.34 -24.40
CA ASP A 633 -10.20 -4.35 -24.45
C ASP A 633 -9.12 -4.57 -23.37
N TRP A 634 -8.77 -5.84 -23.12
CA TRP A 634 -7.81 -6.24 -22.08
C TRP A 634 -6.47 -5.51 -22.16
N GLU A 635 -5.83 -5.53 -23.34
CA GLU A 635 -4.50 -4.96 -23.54
C GLU A 635 -4.54 -3.43 -23.40
N ALA A 636 -5.58 -2.80 -23.93
CA ALA A 636 -5.76 -1.35 -23.81
C ALA A 636 -6.00 -0.92 -22.36
N TYR A 637 -6.75 -1.72 -21.59
CA TYR A 637 -7.00 -1.45 -20.19
C TYR A 637 -5.75 -1.63 -19.34
N GLU A 638 -5.00 -2.73 -19.56
CA GLU A 638 -3.76 -2.99 -18.85
C GLU A 638 -2.71 -1.91 -19.14
N ALA A 639 -2.58 -1.47 -20.38
CA ALA A 639 -1.68 -0.38 -20.75
C ALA A 639 -2.09 0.96 -20.13
N ALA A 640 -3.38 1.30 -20.09
CA ALA A 640 -3.86 2.60 -19.64
C ALA A 640 -3.96 2.70 -18.11
N ARG A 641 -4.50 1.69 -17.45
CA ARG A 641 -4.79 1.67 -16.01
C ARG A 641 -3.98 0.63 -15.25
N GLY A 642 -3.93 -0.59 -15.76
CA GLY A 642 -3.33 -1.76 -15.15
C GLY A 642 -4.14 -2.34 -13.99
N THR A 643 -3.87 -3.62 -13.72
CA THR A 643 -4.47 -4.39 -12.64
C THR A 643 -3.41 -4.91 -11.67
N TYR A 644 -3.81 -5.31 -10.47
CA TYR A 644 -2.89 -5.89 -9.47
C TYR A 644 -2.64 -7.39 -9.71
N PHE A 645 -3.50 -8.04 -10.44
CA PHE A 645 -3.31 -9.40 -10.94
C PHE A 645 -4.13 -9.61 -12.21
N ASP A 646 -3.73 -10.59 -13.04
CA ASP A 646 -4.49 -10.94 -14.24
C ASP A 646 -5.74 -11.74 -13.85
N VAL A 647 -6.90 -11.12 -14.02
CA VAL A 647 -8.20 -11.76 -13.75
C VAL A 647 -8.44 -12.97 -14.65
N ARG A 648 -7.81 -13.06 -15.83
CA ARG A 648 -7.91 -14.22 -16.74
C ARG A 648 -7.17 -15.43 -16.18
N ALA A 649 -6.03 -15.19 -15.47
CA ALA A 649 -5.27 -16.25 -14.83
C ALA A 649 -5.94 -16.77 -13.55
N PHE A 650 -6.65 -15.90 -12.82
CA PHE A 650 -7.38 -16.26 -11.60
C PHE A 650 -8.81 -15.69 -11.60
N PRO A 651 -9.69 -16.20 -12.49
CA PRO A 651 -11.03 -15.67 -12.65
C PRO A 651 -12.02 -16.24 -11.62
N PRO A 652 -13.07 -15.48 -11.23
CA PRO A 652 -14.16 -15.98 -10.39
C PRO A 652 -15.13 -16.93 -11.12
N GLY A 653 -14.99 -17.11 -12.42
CA GLY A 653 -15.84 -17.93 -13.27
C GLY A 653 -15.36 -17.97 -14.72
N PRO A 654 -16.23 -18.22 -15.71
CA PRO A 654 -15.87 -18.18 -17.12
C PRO A 654 -15.38 -16.79 -17.54
N VAL A 655 -14.52 -16.76 -18.55
CA VAL A 655 -14.04 -15.53 -19.20
C VAL A 655 -14.51 -15.52 -20.64
N ALA A 656 -15.18 -14.46 -21.06
CA ALA A 656 -15.61 -14.19 -22.43
C ALA A 656 -14.73 -13.10 -23.04
N HIS A 657 -14.24 -13.32 -24.25
CA HIS A 657 -13.40 -12.38 -24.97
C HIS A 657 -14.22 -11.46 -25.91
N ASP A 658 -15.34 -11.96 -26.38
CA ASP A 658 -16.29 -11.23 -27.19
C ASP A 658 -17.74 -11.55 -26.79
N GLU A 659 -18.70 -10.96 -27.52
CA GLU A 659 -20.13 -11.15 -27.22
C GLU A 659 -20.63 -12.55 -27.61
N ASP A 660 -20.06 -13.16 -28.63
CA ASP A 660 -20.42 -14.53 -29.05
C ASP A 660 -19.96 -15.55 -28.00
N ASP A 661 -18.74 -15.43 -27.47
CA ASP A 661 -18.26 -16.20 -26.32
C ASP A 661 -19.21 -16.07 -25.12
N LEU A 662 -19.66 -14.84 -24.83
CA LEU A 662 -20.59 -14.59 -23.73
C LEU A 662 -21.93 -15.30 -23.93
N ILE A 663 -22.49 -15.22 -25.15
CA ILE A 663 -23.74 -15.90 -25.53
C ILE A 663 -23.57 -17.43 -25.38
N ASP A 664 -22.47 -17.99 -25.86
CA ASP A 664 -22.19 -19.41 -25.81
C ASP A 664 -22.05 -19.91 -24.36
N ILE A 665 -21.36 -19.16 -23.50
CA ILE A 665 -21.23 -19.48 -22.07
C ILE A 665 -22.61 -19.62 -21.41
N PHE A 666 -23.57 -18.74 -21.71
CA PHE A 666 -24.92 -18.82 -21.18
C PHE A 666 -25.74 -19.92 -21.83
N SER A 667 -25.69 -20.06 -23.16
CA SER A 667 -26.47 -21.01 -23.93
C SER A 667 -26.09 -22.46 -23.65
N THR A 668 -24.81 -22.73 -23.39
CA THR A 668 -24.27 -24.05 -23.09
C THR A 668 -24.33 -24.45 -21.59
N GLY A 669 -24.72 -23.49 -20.72
CA GLY A 669 -24.75 -23.71 -19.27
C GLY A 669 -23.38 -23.67 -18.58
N HIS A 670 -22.31 -23.33 -19.28
CA HIS A 670 -20.96 -23.22 -18.70
C HIS A 670 -20.88 -22.18 -17.57
N TRP A 671 -21.76 -21.18 -17.57
CA TRP A 671 -21.81 -20.14 -16.54
C TRP A 671 -22.13 -20.69 -15.13
N CYS A 672 -22.85 -21.80 -14.99
CA CYS A 672 -23.26 -22.39 -13.72
C CYS A 672 -22.74 -23.84 -13.52
N GLY A 673 -21.90 -24.37 -14.41
CA GLY A 673 -21.33 -25.70 -14.32
C GLY A 673 -20.25 -25.85 -13.23
N SER A 674 -19.85 -27.09 -12.96
CA SER A 674 -18.90 -27.46 -11.90
C SER A 674 -17.56 -26.69 -11.96
N ARG A 675 -17.03 -26.45 -13.17
CA ARG A 675 -15.80 -25.67 -13.35
C ARG A 675 -15.97 -24.20 -12.92
N SER A 676 -17.13 -23.60 -13.19
CA SER A 676 -17.47 -22.26 -12.73
C SER A 676 -17.55 -22.22 -11.19
N GLU A 677 -18.15 -23.24 -10.60
CA GLU A 677 -18.26 -23.40 -9.15
C GLU A 677 -16.90 -23.53 -8.45
N GLN A 678 -16.01 -24.35 -8.99
CA GLN A 678 -14.64 -24.52 -8.48
C GLN A 678 -13.85 -23.21 -8.52
N ARG A 679 -13.91 -22.47 -9.65
CA ARG A 679 -13.25 -21.16 -9.80
C ARG A 679 -13.79 -20.15 -8.79
N ARG A 680 -15.10 -20.10 -8.61
CA ARG A 680 -15.76 -19.22 -7.66
C ARG A 680 -15.37 -19.56 -6.22
N ALA A 681 -15.32 -20.83 -5.86
CA ALA A 681 -14.89 -21.29 -4.55
C ALA A 681 -13.43 -20.89 -4.25
N ALA A 682 -12.52 -21.09 -5.20
CA ALA A 682 -11.13 -20.65 -5.08
C ALA A 682 -11.01 -19.13 -4.91
N PHE A 683 -11.78 -18.37 -5.70
CA PHE A 683 -11.82 -16.89 -5.62
C PHE A 683 -12.34 -16.40 -4.28
N ARG A 684 -13.43 -16.98 -3.76
CA ARG A 684 -14.01 -16.67 -2.44
C ARG A 684 -13.02 -16.98 -1.31
N LYS A 685 -12.35 -18.12 -1.37
CA LYS A 685 -11.34 -18.51 -0.37
C LYS A 685 -10.25 -17.45 -0.24
N ARG A 686 -9.82 -16.88 -1.36
CA ARG A 686 -8.73 -15.87 -1.40
C ARG A 686 -9.20 -14.48 -1.01
N PHE A 687 -10.35 -14.03 -1.51
CA PHE A 687 -10.75 -12.62 -1.43
C PHE A 687 -11.89 -12.30 -0.45
N CYS A 688 -12.61 -13.31 0.04
CA CYS A 688 -13.72 -13.14 0.97
C CYS A 688 -13.52 -13.96 2.27
N PRO A 689 -12.34 -13.93 2.93
CA PRO A 689 -12.07 -14.83 4.07
C PRO A 689 -12.91 -14.50 5.30
N TYR A 690 -13.32 -13.24 5.50
CA TYR A 690 -13.91 -12.73 6.74
C TYR A 690 -15.34 -12.22 6.59
N ASP A 691 -15.96 -12.34 5.42
CA ASP A 691 -17.31 -11.84 5.12
C ASP A 691 -18.38 -12.83 5.65
N ASP A 692 -18.63 -12.80 6.97
CA ASP A 692 -19.58 -13.62 7.71
C ASP A 692 -20.80 -12.82 8.23
N GLY A 693 -20.96 -11.57 7.81
CA GLY A 693 -22.02 -10.68 8.23
C GLY A 693 -21.76 -9.89 9.50
N ARG A 694 -20.53 -9.89 10.04
CA ARG A 694 -20.16 -9.20 11.29
C ARG A 694 -19.00 -8.22 11.15
N ALA A 695 -18.62 -7.84 9.93
CA ALA A 695 -17.50 -6.93 9.69
C ALA A 695 -17.72 -5.54 10.34
N ALA A 696 -18.92 -4.97 10.19
CA ALA A 696 -19.25 -3.69 10.81
C ALA A 696 -19.19 -3.75 12.34
N GLU A 697 -19.69 -4.85 12.93
CA GLU A 697 -19.66 -5.08 14.38
C GLU A 697 -18.22 -5.11 14.91
N ARG A 698 -17.33 -5.89 14.27
CA ARG A 698 -15.93 -6.00 14.68
C ARG A 698 -15.21 -4.65 14.68
N ILE A 699 -15.45 -3.83 13.66
CA ILE A 699 -14.85 -2.50 13.56
C ILE A 699 -15.32 -1.60 14.70
N VAL A 700 -16.62 -1.58 15.02
CA VAL A 700 -17.17 -0.78 16.13
C VAL A 700 -16.61 -1.27 17.47
N ARG A 701 -16.58 -2.57 17.72
CA ARG A 701 -16.03 -3.16 18.95
C ARG A 701 -14.55 -2.74 19.12
N ARG A 702 -13.76 -2.88 18.07
CA ARG A 702 -12.32 -2.53 18.10
C ARG A 702 -12.09 -1.05 18.31
N VAL A 703 -12.75 -0.19 17.53
CA VAL A 703 -12.40 1.24 17.45
C VAL A 703 -13.11 2.06 18.51
N VAL A 704 -14.34 1.67 18.90
CA VAL A 704 -15.17 2.47 19.80
C VAL A 704 -15.18 1.90 21.21
N LEU A 705 -15.35 0.57 21.34
CA LEU A 705 -15.41 -0.09 22.64
C LEU A 705 -13.99 -0.47 23.17
N GLY A 706 -12.97 -0.38 22.33
CA GLY A 706 -11.59 -0.69 22.74
C GLY A 706 -11.32 -2.17 22.96
N GLU A 707 -12.21 -3.04 22.51
CA GLU A 707 -12.02 -4.48 22.62
C GLU A 707 -10.82 -4.93 21.78
N ASN A 708 -10.03 -5.85 22.30
CA ASN A 708 -8.95 -6.48 21.53
C ASN A 708 -9.56 -7.45 20.52
N ALA A 709 -10.04 -6.90 19.40
CA ALA A 709 -10.46 -7.71 18.28
C ALA A 709 -9.22 -8.18 17.51
N TRP A 710 -8.86 -9.44 17.68
CA TRP A 710 -7.90 -10.14 16.86
C TRP A 710 -8.43 -10.20 15.42
N GLN A 711 -7.51 -10.39 14.46
CA GLN A 711 -7.90 -10.73 13.10
C GLN A 711 -8.92 -11.89 13.15
N PRO A 712 -10.09 -11.78 12.50
CA PRO A 712 -11.10 -12.83 12.59
C PRO A 712 -10.55 -14.12 12.00
N ALA A 713 -10.96 -15.24 12.58
CA ALA A 713 -10.65 -16.53 11.97
C ALA A 713 -11.27 -16.62 10.57
N VAL A 714 -10.54 -17.24 9.64
CA VAL A 714 -11.07 -17.51 8.30
C VAL A 714 -12.29 -18.43 8.44
N VAL A 715 -13.43 -17.99 7.91
CA VAL A 715 -14.65 -18.78 7.92
C VAL A 715 -14.64 -19.71 6.73
N PRO A 716 -14.58 -21.05 6.94
CA PRO A 716 -14.64 -22.02 5.85
C PRO A 716 -15.90 -21.85 5.00
N LEU A 717 -15.82 -22.05 3.69
CA LEU A 717 -16.97 -21.87 2.80
C LEU A 717 -18.15 -22.80 3.17
N SER A 718 -17.85 -24.00 3.64
CA SER A 718 -18.85 -24.97 4.12
C SER A 718 -19.62 -24.52 5.37
N HIS A 719 -19.07 -23.60 6.16
CA HIS A 719 -19.69 -23.08 7.37
C HIS A 719 -20.50 -21.80 7.12
N ARG A 720 -20.50 -21.28 5.90
CA ARG A 720 -21.24 -20.06 5.57
C ARG A 720 -22.70 -20.37 5.27
N ARG A 721 -23.60 -19.56 5.79
CA ARG A 721 -25.03 -19.64 5.46
C ARG A 721 -25.20 -19.41 3.94
N PRO A 722 -25.92 -20.28 3.22
CA PRO A 722 -26.27 -20.04 1.82
C PRO A 722 -27.06 -18.74 1.67
N VAL A 723 -26.69 -17.91 0.68
CA VAL A 723 -27.48 -16.71 0.36
C VAL A 723 -28.66 -17.15 -0.50
N PRO A 724 -29.91 -16.78 -0.14
CA PRO A 724 -31.09 -17.15 -0.89
C PRO A 724 -30.98 -16.73 -2.36
N SER A 725 -31.32 -17.62 -3.31
CA SER A 725 -31.37 -17.36 -4.74
C SER A 725 -32.77 -17.70 -5.27
N ALA A 726 -33.31 -16.87 -6.14
CA ALA A 726 -34.57 -17.12 -6.78
C ALA A 726 -34.45 -18.18 -7.91
N ALA A 727 -33.24 -18.39 -8.44
CA ALA A 727 -32.99 -19.43 -9.45
C ALA A 727 -32.71 -20.80 -8.86
N ALA A 728 -32.61 -20.92 -7.52
CA ALA A 728 -32.45 -22.21 -6.86
C ALA A 728 -33.67 -23.11 -7.08
N GLY A 729 -33.50 -24.20 -7.82
CA GLY A 729 -34.58 -25.11 -8.20
C GLY A 729 -35.06 -24.99 -9.65
N LEU A 730 -34.57 -24.01 -10.40
CA LEU A 730 -34.83 -23.96 -11.84
C LEU A 730 -33.99 -25.02 -12.54
N PRO A 731 -34.59 -25.92 -13.41
CA PRO A 731 -33.81 -26.92 -14.14
C PRO A 731 -32.73 -26.22 -14.98
N ALA A 732 -31.53 -26.82 -15.04
CA ALA A 732 -30.50 -26.42 -15.96
C ALA A 732 -31.07 -26.36 -17.40
N PRO A 733 -30.70 -25.37 -18.22
CA PRO A 733 -31.14 -25.36 -19.61
C PRO A 733 -30.76 -26.68 -20.26
N PRO A 734 -31.65 -27.26 -21.10
CA PRO A 734 -31.34 -28.50 -21.77
C PRO A 734 -30.06 -28.29 -22.60
N LEU A 735 -29.12 -29.20 -22.42
CA LEU A 735 -27.94 -29.30 -23.28
C LEU A 735 -28.44 -29.51 -24.71
N THR A 736 -28.62 -28.47 -25.50
CA THR A 736 -28.86 -28.59 -26.93
C THR A 736 -27.55 -29.12 -27.50
N SER A 737 -27.57 -30.40 -27.88
CA SER A 737 -26.50 -31.04 -28.63
C SER A 737 -26.32 -30.28 -29.95
N VAL A 738 -25.39 -29.39 -29.99
CA VAL A 738 -24.90 -28.83 -31.25
C VAL A 738 -24.22 -29.97 -31.98
N ARG A 739 -24.89 -30.52 -33.00
CA ARG A 739 -24.23 -31.42 -33.97
C ARG A 739 -23.08 -30.61 -34.57
N VAL A 740 -21.86 -30.94 -34.17
CA VAL A 740 -20.65 -30.55 -34.90
C VAL A 740 -20.76 -31.21 -36.28
N PRO A 741 -20.74 -30.48 -37.39
CA PRO A 741 -20.60 -31.10 -38.71
C PRO A 741 -19.26 -31.85 -38.71
N GLY A 742 -19.30 -33.17 -38.95
CA GLY A 742 -18.11 -33.97 -39.10
C GLY A 742 -17.20 -33.39 -40.20
N PRO A 743 -15.89 -33.54 -40.10
CA PRO A 743 -14.97 -33.10 -41.13
C PRO A 743 -15.22 -33.91 -42.39
N GLY A 744 -15.71 -33.21 -43.45
CA GLY A 744 -15.78 -33.76 -44.81
C GLY A 744 -14.38 -34.15 -45.25
N LEU A 745 -14.22 -35.41 -45.64
CA LEU A 745 -13.02 -35.93 -46.30
C LEU A 745 -12.72 -35.08 -47.59
N PRO A 746 -11.48 -34.73 -47.85
CA PRO A 746 -11.11 -34.11 -49.10
C PRO A 746 -11.14 -35.15 -50.21
N VAL A 747 -11.95 -34.89 -51.22
CA VAL A 747 -11.85 -35.59 -52.52
C VAL A 747 -10.56 -35.09 -53.17
N ALA A 748 -9.62 -36.00 -53.35
CA ALA A 748 -8.50 -35.87 -54.25
C ALA A 748 -9.06 -35.97 -55.68
N GLU A 749 -8.75 -34.98 -56.55
CA GLU A 749 -8.31 -35.27 -57.94
C GLU A 749 -8.03 -33.94 -58.70
N ARG A 750 -6.77 -33.92 -59.20
CA ARG A 750 -6.30 -33.44 -60.52
C ARG A 750 -6.33 -31.91 -60.80
N LEU A 751 -5.25 -31.30 -60.79
CA LEU A 751 -4.22 -31.06 -61.84
C LEU A 751 -3.11 -30.18 -61.28
#